data_7b263f4c87a4c9da0ea1856b2457570f
#
_entry.id   7b263f4c87a4c9da0ea1856b2457570f
#
_cell.length_a   1.000
_cell.length_b   1.000
_cell.length_c   1.000
_cell.angle_alpha   90.00
_cell.angle_beta   90.00
_cell.angle_gamma   90.00
#
_symmetry.space_group_name_H-M   'P 1'
#
loop_
_entity.id
_entity.type
_entity.pdbx_description
1 polymer ?
#
loop_
_entity_poly.entity_id
_entity_poly.type
_entity_poly.pdbx_seq_one_letter_code
_entity_poly.pdbx_strand_id
1 'polypeptide(L)'
;MFERFTDRARRVVVLAQEEARMLNHNYIGTEHLLLGLIHEGEGIGARALESLGVTLNAVREQVQDIVGPGPQAPNGHIPFTPRAKKVLELSMREAIQLNHGYIGTEHILLGMVRANEGVANQVLVKLGAEPAAVRQAVMDLISGYPGNNSGDKETAGVGAGNSREGTPAGSTILDQFGRNLTAAAREGELDPVIGRHKEMERVMQVLSRRTKNNPVLIGEPGVGKTAVVEGLAQAIVHGDVPETLKDKHLYTLDLGSLVAGSRYRGDFEERLKKVLKEIRSRGDIILFIDEIHTLVGAGAAEGAIDAASILKPMLARGELQTIGATTLDEYRKHIEKDAALERRFQPIQVDEPSQELAVQILKGVRDKYEAHHRVTITDEAIETAVNLAARYISDRFLPDKAVDLIDEAGARLRIKRMTAPPEIKLLDEKAAKLRQQKEDAINSQDYEKAAGLRDQEQKVLAEKEEAEKAWREGGDAFGTVTPEVISEVLAASTGVPVYKITEEESSRLLTMEQELHKRVIGQEHAIAALSRAIRRTRAGLKDPRRPGGSFIFAGPTGVGKTELAKALAEFLFGDEDSLITLDMSEYQEKHTVSRLFGAPPGYVGYDEGGQLTEKVRRKPFSVVLFDEVEKAHADLFNSLLQILEDGRLTDSQGRVVDFKNTVIIMTTNLGSRDVNRRIPVGFQAMDDTAADYERMQARVMENLKEHFRPEFLNRVDDIIVFPQLSESEILQIVDLFVGRLAKRLAEQDMSIELTNAAKVLMAAKGYDPSMGARPLRREMQRNIEDALSEKILFGDIKPGEKITVDVEGEGDSAKFVFSSQPMKELALDSVQELNEDAAEAPAAEAPASEAREGQGGH
;
A
#
# COMPACT_ATOMS: atom_id res chain seq x y z
N MET A 1 15.58 -15.62 -22.66
CA MET A 1 15.31 -17.08 -22.73
C MET A 1 14.64 -17.57 -21.46
N PHE A 2 15.13 -17.22 -20.27
CA PHE A 2 14.61 -17.70 -18.97
C PHE A 2 13.23 -17.11 -18.56
N GLU A 3 12.73 -16.08 -19.23
CA GLU A 3 11.43 -15.47 -18.95
C GLU A 3 10.25 -16.40 -19.21
N ARG A 4 10.41 -17.34 -20.12
CA ARG A 4 9.36 -18.33 -20.47
C ARG A 4 9.45 -19.63 -19.67
N PHE A 5 10.42 -19.77 -18.76
CA PHE A 5 10.54 -20.95 -17.91
C PHE A 5 9.53 -20.87 -16.77
N THR A 6 8.88 -22.00 -16.51
CA THR A 6 8.09 -22.16 -15.28
C THR A 6 9.00 -22.09 -14.05
N ASP A 7 8.45 -21.82 -12.89
CA ASP A 7 9.23 -21.75 -11.65
C ASP A 7 9.94 -23.07 -11.36
N ARG A 8 9.29 -24.20 -11.65
CA ARG A 8 9.91 -25.52 -11.56
C ARG A 8 11.07 -25.70 -12.54
N ALA A 9 10.91 -25.27 -13.78
CA ALA A 9 12.00 -25.32 -14.76
C ALA A 9 13.20 -24.39 -14.39
N ARG A 10 12.93 -23.25 -13.75
CA ARG A 10 13.99 -22.40 -13.16
C ARG A 10 14.69 -23.11 -12.01
N ARG A 11 13.92 -23.79 -11.15
CA ARG A 11 14.46 -24.57 -10.04
C ARG A 11 15.37 -25.69 -10.52
N VAL A 12 15.04 -26.38 -11.61
CA VAL A 12 15.92 -27.37 -12.25
C VAL A 12 17.27 -26.79 -12.59
N VAL A 13 17.32 -25.57 -13.13
CA VAL A 13 18.58 -24.89 -13.48
C VAL A 13 19.42 -24.57 -12.24
N VAL A 14 18.76 -24.12 -11.15
CA VAL A 14 19.44 -23.86 -9.87
C VAL A 14 19.98 -25.16 -9.27
N LEU A 15 19.17 -26.19 -9.21
CA LEU A 15 19.58 -27.51 -8.71
C LEU A 15 20.72 -28.13 -9.56
N ALA A 16 20.69 -27.92 -10.88
CA ALA A 16 21.79 -28.34 -11.75
C ALA A 16 23.12 -27.63 -11.40
N GLN A 17 23.05 -26.39 -10.97
CA GLN A 17 24.24 -25.65 -10.52
C GLN A 17 24.75 -26.17 -9.16
N GLU A 18 23.84 -26.54 -8.26
CA GLU A 18 24.17 -27.15 -6.97
C GLU A 18 24.82 -28.52 -7.16
N GLU A 19 24.27 -29.37 -8.03
CA GLU A 19 24.85 -30.68 -8.37
C GLU A 19 26.24 -30.56 -9.02
N ALA A 20 26.45 -29.54 -9.88
CA ALA A 20 27.75 -29.26 -10.43
C ALA A 20 28.78 -28.87 -9.35
N ARG A 21 28.37 -28.11 -8.35
CA ARG A 21 29.22 -27.75 -7.19
C ARG A 21 29.55 -28.95 -6.32
N MET A 22 28.56 -29.81 -6.05
CA MET A 22 28.79 -31.05 -5.27
C MET A 22 29.78 -32.00 -5.92
N LEU A 23 29.79 -32.04 -7.26
CA LEU A 23 30.72 -32.84 -8.04
C LEU A 23 32.06 -32.11 -8.33
N ASN A 24 32.26 -30.90 -7.79
CA ASN A 24 33.44 -30.05 -8.02
C ASN A 24 33.68 -29.71 -9.51
N HIS A 25 32.63 -29.60 -10.32
CA HIS A 25 32.73 -29.26 -11.73
C HIS A 25 32.64 -27.74 -11.95
N ASN A 26 33.53 -27.19 -12.78
CA ASN A 26 33.55 -25.77 -13.12
C ASN A 26 32.65 -25.42 -14.32
N TYR A 27 31.76 -26.31 -14.70
CA TYR A 27 30.79 -26.13 -15.78
C TYR A 27 29.46 -26.82 -15.47
N ILE A 28 28.36 -26.34 -16.07
CA ILE A 28 27.05 -27.00 -16.04
C ILE A 28 26.86 -27.76 -17.35
N GLY A 29 26.97 -29.09 -17.29
CA GLY A 29 26.78 -29.98 -18.40
C GLY A 29 25.35 -30.51 -18.50
N THR A 30 25.11 -31.38 -19.49
CA THR A 30 23.81 -32.07 -19.67
C THR A 30 23.48 -32.99 -18.49
N GLU A 31 24.51 -33.63 -17.89
CA GLU A 31 24.45 -34.48 -16.73
C GLU A 31 23.90 -33.71 -15.50
N HIS A 32 24.37 -32.51 -15.31
CA HIS A 32 23.88 -31.67 -14.20
C HIS A 32 22.41 -31.22 -14.40
N LEU A 33 22.01 -30.93 -15.66
CA LEU A 33 20.61 -30.65 -15.97
C LEU A 33 19.73 -31.90 -15.72
N LEU A 34 20.21 -33.11 -16.00
CA LEU A 34 19.49 -34.33 -15.68
C LEU A 34 19.36 -34.55 -14.17
N LEU A 35 20.47 -34.36 -13.43
CA LEU A 35 20.44 -34.43 -11.97
C LEU A 35 19.49 -33.41 -11.35
N GLY A 36 19.55 -32.15 -11.79
CA GLY A 36 18.66 -31.09 -11.31
C GLY A 36 17.20 -31.35 -11.63
N LEU A 37 16.90 -32.00 -12.77
CA LEU A 37 15.54 -32.34 -13.16
C LEU A 37 14.96 -33.45 -12.28
N ILE A 38 15.74 -34.46 -11.94
CA ILE A 38 15.30 -35.55 -11.03
C ILE A 38 15.25 -35.05 -9.58
N HIS A 39 16.16 -34.18 -9.17
CA HIS A 39 16.20 -33.59 -7.83
C HIS A 39 14.98 -32.69 -7.54
N GLU A 40 14.45 -32.02 -8.55
CA GLU A 40 13.22 -31.23 -8.43
C GLU A 40 12.01 -32.11 -8.03
N GLY A 41 11.93 -33.34 -8.55
CA GLY A 41 11.04 -34.42 -8.06
C GLY A 41 9.56 -34.32 -8.43
N GLU A 42 8.97 -33.12 -8.48
CA GLU A 42 7.53 -32.92 -8.63
C GLU A 42 7.07 -32.66 -10.07
N GLY A 43 7.97 -32.30 -10.97
CA GLY A 43 7.67 -31.98 -12.36
C GLY A 43 7.36 -33.21 -13.22
N ILE A 44 6.66 -32.97 -14.34
CA ILE A 44 6.36 -34.05 -15.32
C ILE A 44 7.63 -34.75 -15.79
N GLY A 45 8.71 -34.01 -15.98
CA GLY A 45 10.00 -34.58 -16.38
C GLY A 45 10.57 -35.55 -15.35
N ALA A 46 10.51 -35.22 -14.06
CA ALA A 46 10.96 -36.08 -12.99
C ALA A 46 10.09 -37.33 -12.86
N ARG A 47 8.76 -37.19 -12.90
CA ARG A 47 7.80 -38.29 -12.84
C ARG A 47 7.93 -39.26 -14.03
N ALA A 48 8.24 -38.75 -15.23
CA ALA A 48 8.50 -39.57 -16.40
C ALA A 48 9.75 -40.45 -16.21
N LEU A 49 10.80 -39.91 -15.63
CA LEU A 49 12.02 -40.65 -15.31
C LEU A 49 11.82 -41.64 -14.18
N GLU A 50 11.06 -41.27 -13.16
CA GLU A 50 10.70 -42.17 -12.05
C GLU A 50 9.87 -43.37 -12.53
N SER A 51 8.92 -43.15 -13.45
CA SER A 51 8.11 -44.25 -14.05
C SER A 51 8.96 -45.23 -14.84
N LEU A 52 10.12 -44.83 -15.30
CA LEU A 52 11.11 -45.68 -15.99
C LEU A 52 12.19 -46.25 -15.04
N GLY A 53 12.01 -46.05 -13.71
CA GLY A 53 12.93 -46.57 -12.71
C GLY A 53 14.25 -45.82 -12.56
N VAL A 54 14.35 -44.61 -13.13
CA VAL A 54 15.55 -43.77 -13.03
C VAL A 54 15.50 -42.95 -11.74
N THR A 55 16.38 -43.28 -10.80
CA THR A 55 16.47 -42.58 -9.50
C THR A 55 17.66 -41.65 -9.41
N LEU A 56 17.58 -40.60 -8.56
CA LEU A 56 18.64 -39.62 -8.37
C LEU A 56 19.99 -40.25 -7.99
N ASN A 57 19.97 -41.24 -7.10
CA ASN A 57 21.20 -41.92 -6.65
C ASN A 57 21.85 -42.72 -7.75
N ALA A 58 21.05 -43.44 -8.54
CA ALA A 58 21.58 -44.22 -9.68
C ALA A 58 22.18 -43.30 -10.76
N VAL A 59 21.59 -42.16 -11.01
CA VAL A 59 22.13 -41.16 -11.96
C VAL A 59 23.42 -40.54 -11.42
N ARG A 60 23.50 -40.19 -10.13
CA ARG A 60 24.74 -39.65 -9.50
C ARG A 60 25.89 -40.66 -9.63
N GLU A 61 25.64 -41.91 -9.31
CA GLU A 61 26.65 -42.97 -9.41
C GLU A 61 27.15 -43.12 -10.85
N GLN A 62 26.24 -43.15 -11.83
CA GLN A 62 26.64 -43.25 -13.24
C GLN A 62 27.33 -41.97 -13.74
N VAL A 63 27.01 -40.79 -13.25
CA VAL A 63 27.70 -39.53 -13.60
C VAL A 63 29.11 -39.54 -13.03
N GLN A 64 29.28 -40.00 -11.78
CA GLN A 64 30.59 -40.16 -11.16
C GLN A 64 31.49 -41.17 -11.89
N ASP A 65 30.90 -42.25 -12.38
CA ASP A 65 31.62 -43.28 -13.15
C ASP A 65 32.08 -42.79 -14.54
N ILE A 66 31.29 -41.94 -15.20
CA ILE A 66 31.55 -41.48 -16.55
C ILE A 66 32.44 -40.24 -16.57
N VAL A 67 32.20 -39.28 -15.69
CA VAL A 67 32.86 -37.95 -15.68
C VAL A 67 33.90 -37.85 -14.58
N GLY A 68 33.67 -38.50 -13.41
CA GLY A 68 34.48 -38.40 -12.23
C GLY A 68 34.31 -37.07 -11.47
N PRO A 69 34.83 -36.93 -10.24
CA PRO A 69 34.81 -35.69 -9.52
C PRO A 69 35.85 -34.71 -10.10
N GLY A 70 35.51 -33.43 -10.15
CA GLY A 70 36.38 -32.35 -10.57
C GLY A 70 37.54 -32.10 -9.61
N PRO A 71 38.67 -31.51 -10.05
CA PRO A 71 39.87 -31.34 -9.26
C PRO A 71 39.76 -30.25 -8.17
N GLN A 72 38.87 -29.31 -8.28
CA GLN A 72 38.66 -28.20 -7.32
C GLN A 72 37.23 -27.69 -7.33
N ALA A 73 36.74 -27.32 -6.14
CA ALA A 73 35.45 -26.66 -6.01
C ALA A 73 35.39 -25.33 -6.78
N PRO A 74 34.38 -25.09 -7.62
CA PRO A 74 34.31 -23.87 -8.42
C PRO A 74 34.03 -22.65 -7.58
N ASN A 75 34.85 -21.59 -7.72
CA ASN A 75 34.62 -20.27 -7.11
C ASN A 75 33.87 -19.38 -8.10
N GLY A 76 32.62 -18.98 -7.76
CA GLY A 76 31.83 -18.02 -8.54
C GLY A 76 30.78 -18.62 -9.46
N HIS A 77 30.45 -17.90 -10.54
CA HIS A 77 29.44 -18.28 -11.53
C HIS A 77 29.91 -19.41 -12.42
N ILE A 78 29.16 -20.53 -12.45
CA ILE A 78 29.49 -21.69 -13.24
C ILE A 78 28.85 -21.58 -14.64
N PRO A 79 29.61 -21.58 -15.75
CA PRO A 79 29.09 -21.45 -17.11
C PRO A 79 28.47 -22.74 -17.63
N PHE A 80 27.45 -22.62 -18.50
CA PHE A 80 26.86 -23.74 -19.20
C PHE A 80 27.80 -24.21 -20.36
N THR A 81 27.90 -25.51 -20.51
CA THR A 81 28.57 -26.09 -21.69
C THR A 81 27.78 -25.80 -22.98
N PRO A 82 28.40 -25.79 -24.15
CA PRO A 82 27.71 -25.62 -25.43
C PRO A 82 26.56 -26.64 -25.62
N ARG A 83 26.77 -27.88 -25.16
CA ARG A 83 25.74 -28.94 -25.23
C ARG A 83 24.57 -28.66 -24.30
N ALA A 84 24.82 -28.19 -23.08
CA ALA A 84 23.74 -27.81 -22.16
C ALA A 84 22.92 -26.62 -22.69
N LYS A 85 23.58 -25.62 -23.30
CA LYS A 85 22.88 -24.51 -23.99
C LYS A 85 22.01 -25.03 -25.14
N LYS A 86 22.52 -25.98 -25.94
CA LYS A 86 21.76 -26.60 -27.02
C LYS A 86 20.51 -27.33 -26.50
N VAL A 87 20.61 -28.04 -25.39
CA VAL A 87 19.47 -28.68 -24.73
C VAL A 87 18.39 -27.64 -24.35
N LEU A 88 18.77 -26.50 -23.74
CA LEU A 88 17.84 -25.43 -23.37
C LEU A 88 17.17 -24.76 -24.60
N GLU A 89 17.90 -24.62 -25.71
CA GLU A 89 17.34 -24.16 -26.98
C GLU A 89 16.36 -25.16 -27.59
N LEU A 90 16.67 -26.45 -27.52
CA LEU A 90 15.79 -27.51 -27.99
C LEU A 90 14.55 -27.65 -27.11
N SER A 91 14.65 -27.38 -25.80
CA SER A 91 13.51 -27.34 -24.90
C SER A 91 12.49 -26.29 -25.33
N MET A 92 12.96 -25.13 -25.79
CA MET A 92 12.09 -24.09 -26.34
C MET A 92 11.41 -24.57 -27.64
N ARG A 93 12.12 -25.29 -28.49
CA ARG A 93 11.54 -25.85 -29.73
C ARG A 93 10.50 -26.93 -29.44
N GLU A 94 10.73 -27.79 -28.45
CA GLU A 94 9.76 -28.80 -28.03
C GLU A 94 8.50 -28.14 -27.44
N ALA A 95 8.65 -27.08 -26.63
CA ALA A 95 7.52 -26.31 -26.11
C ALA A 95 6.66 -25.70 -27.25
N ILE A 96 7.31 -25.14 -28.27
CA ILE A 96 6.61 -24.61 -29.46
C ILE A 96 5.92 -25.74 -30.25
N GLN A 97 6.56 -26.92 -30.42
CA GLN A 97 5.97 -28.05 -31.12
C GLN A 97 4.76 -28.63 -30.39
N LEU A 98 4.78 -28.64 -29.08
CA LEU A 98 3.65 -29.02 -28.24
C LEU A 98 2.61 -27.93 -28.06
N ASN A 99 2.80 -26.78 -28.70
CA ASN A 99 1.94 -25.59 -28.62
C ASN A 99 1.80 -25.04 -27.19
N HIS A 100 2.82 -25.21 -26.34
CA HIS A 100 2.86 -24.65 -25.00
C HIS A 100 3.51 -23.26 -25.01
N GLY A 101 2.90 -22.31 -24.30
CA GLY A 101 3.42 -20.93 -24.16
C GLY A 101 4.56 -20.79 -23.14
N TYR A 102 4.89 -21.86 -22.43
CA TYR A 102 5.88 -21.93 -21.36
C TYR A 102 6.85 -23.10 -21.56
N ILE A 103 8.00 -23.04 -20.88
CA ILE A 103 8.99 -24.12 -20.87
C ILE A 103 8.96 -24.75 -19.47
N GLY A 104 8.37 -25.96 -19.38
CA GLY A 104 8.33 -26.76 -18.16
C GLY A 104 9.44 -27.80 -18.09
N THR A 105 9.46 -28.62 -17.03
CA THR A 105 10.42 -29.70 -16.79
C THR A 105 10.37 -30.76 -17.88
N GLU A 106 9.19 -31.09 -18.40
CA GLU A 106 8.93 -31.97 -19.54
C GLU A 106 9.66 -31.51 -20.80
N HIS A 107 9.66 -30.21 -21.07
CA HIS A 107 10.32 -29.69 -22.25
C HIS A 107 11.85 -29.74 -22.12
N ILE A 108 12.39 -29.57 -20.91
CA ILE A 108 13.84 -29.74 -20.66
C ILE A 108 14.23 -31.19 -20.91
N LEU A 109 13.45 -32.15 -20.45
CA LEU A 109 13.69 -33.56 -20.67
C LEU A 109 13.57 -33.94 -22.16
N LEU A 110 12.51 -33.49 -22.85
CA LEU A 110 12.36 -33.69 -24.27
C LEU A 110 13.48 -33.06 -25.10
N GLY A 111 13.93 -31.86 -24.72
CA GLY A 111 15.07 -31.17 -25.35
C GLY A 111 16.37 -31.96 -25.16
N MET A 112 16.56 -32.59 -24.01
CA MET A 112 17.71 -33.43 -23.69
C MET A 112 17.68 -34.71 -24.53
N VAL A 113 16.54 -35.36 -24.60
CA VAL A 113 16.37 -36.58 -25.45
C VAL A 113 16.53 -36.26 -26.91
N ARG A 114 16.05 -35.13 -27.39
CA ARG A 114 16.17 -34.68 -28.78
C ARG A 114 17.58 -34.29 -29.16
N ALA A 115 18.35 -33.74 -28.22
CA ALA A 115 19.76 -33.42 -28.49
C ALA A 115 20.58 -34.64 -28.81
N ASN A 116 20.21 -35.80 -28.29
CA ASN A 116 20.84 -37.11 -28.45
C ASN A 116 22.39 -37.08 -28.32
N GLU A 117 22.92 -36.08 -27.63
CA GLU A 117 24.33 -35.84 -27.41
C GLU A 117 24.57 -35.51 -25.93
N GLY A 118 25.67 -35.95 -25.39
CA GLY A 118 26.11 -35.56 -24.04
C GLY A 118 26.00 -36.71 -23.03
N VAL A 119 26.52 -36.43 -21.82
CA VAL A 119 26.63 -37.43 -20.75
C VAL A 119 25.22 -37.85 -20.25
N ALA A 120 24.25 -36.95 -20.22
CA ALA A 120 22.89 -37.25 -19.79
C ALA A 120 22.27 -38.41 -20.61
N ASN A 121 22.37 -38.37 -21.92
CA ASN A 121 21.85 -39.44 -22.77
C ASN A 121 22.60 -40.77 -22.55
N GLN A 122 23.90 -40.73 -22.35
CA GLN A 122 24.69 -41.95 -22.04
C GLN A 122 24.26 -42.58 -20.72
N VAL A 123 23.98 -41.75 -19.71
CA VAL A 123 23.48 -42.19 -18.41
C VAL A 123 22.08 -42.79 -18.54
N LEU A 124 21.15 -42.11 -19.24
CA LEU A 124 19.81 -42.62 -19.46
C LEU A 124 19.79 -43.99 -20.16
N VAL A 125 20.60 -44.17 -21.22
CA VAL A 125 20.70 -45.44 -21.94
C VAL A 125 21.32 -46.52 -21.05
N LYS A 126 22.34 -46.23 -20.26
CA LYS A 126 22.93 -47.19 -19.30
C LYS A 126 21.96 -47.62 -18.24
N LEU A 127 21.04 -46.74 -17.80
CA LEU A 127 19.99 -47.05 -16.83
C LEU A 127 18.75 -47.72 -17.48
N GLY A 128 18.81 -48.02 -18.78
CA GLY A 128 17.71 -48.70 -19.48
C GLY A 128 16.60 -47.78 -19.96
N ALA A 129 16.74 -46.48 -19.76
CA ALA A 129 15.78 -45.46 -20.24
C ALA A 129 16.15 -45.00 -21.65
N GLU A 130 15.71 -45.74 -22.65
CA GLU A 130 15.93 -45.38 -24.04
C GLU A 130 15.20 -44.08 -24.41
N PRO A 131 15.82 -43.24 -25.29
CA PRO A 131 15.27 -41.96 -25.72
C PRO A 131 13.80 -41.99 -26.18
N ALA A 132 13.44 -43.10 -26.89
CA ALA A 132 12.06 -43.30 -27.35
C ALA A 132 11.11 -43.62 -26.21
N ALA A 133 11.53 -44.41 -25.23
CA ALA A 133 10.72 -44.70 -24.03
C ALA A 133 10.53 -43.50 -23.14
N VAL A 134 11.57 -42.67 -22.93
CA VAL A 134 11.49 -41.40 -22.20
C VAL A 134 10.49 -40.43 -22.86
N ARG A 135 10.58 -40.30 -24.18
CA ARG A 135 9.66 -39.47 -24.95
C ARG A 135 8.24 -39.97 -24.83
N GLN A 136 8.00 -41.27 -24.91
CA GLN A 136 6.66 -41.86 -24.75
C GLN A 136 6.13 -41.64 -23.35
N ALA A 137 6.92 -41.86 -22.31
CA ALA A 137 6.51 -41.63 -20.92
C ALA A 137 6.13 -40.16 -20.66
N VAL A 138 6.90 -39.22 -21.20
CA VAL A 138 6.55 -37.80 -21.12
C VAL A 138 5.25 -37.51 -21.87
N MET A 139 5.06 -38.07 -23.08
CA MET A 139 3.85 -37.84 -23.85
C MET A 139 2.63 -38.49 -23.22
N ASP A 140 2.77 -39.63 -22.59
CA ASP A 140 1.70 -40.29 -21.85
C ASP A 140 1.28 -39.51 -20.62
N LEU A 141 2.23 -38.90 -19.91
CA LEU A 141 1.93 -38.00 -18.77
C LEU A 141 1.35 -36.65 -19.21
N ILE A 142 1.76 -36.14 -20.36
CA ILE A 142 1.16 -34.93 -20.94
C ILE A 142 -0.22 -35.22 -21.50
N SER A 143 -0.45 -36.38 -22.13
CA SER A 143 -1.74 -36.80 -22.68
C SER A 143 -2.68 -37.37 -21.60
N GLY A 144 -2.18 -37.83 -20.48
CA GLY A 144 -2.93 -38.15 -19.26
C GLY A 144 -3.44 -36.90 -18.52
N TYR A 145 -2.86 -35.74 -18.79
CA TYR A 145 -3.42 -34.41 -18.53
C TYR A 145 -4.19 -34.02 -19.80
N PRO A 146 -5.53 -33.94 -19.79
CA PRO A 146 -6.33 -33.74 -20.99
C PRO A 146 -6.13 -32.36 -21.61
N GLY A 147 -5.26 -32.31 -22.59
CA GLY A 147 -4.94 -31.16 -23.42
C GLY A 147 -4.53 -31.57 -24.81
N ASN A 148 -5.54 -31.87 -25.63
CA ASN A 148 -5.55 -31.85 -27.10
C ASN A 148 -4.84 -32.99 -27.86
N ASN A 149 -5.62 -33.92 -28.44
CA ASN A 149 -5.58 -34.13 -29.87
C ASN A 149 -6.77 -34.93 -30.40
N SER A 150 -7.41 -34.38 -31.42
CA SER A 150 -8.39 -35.00 -32.31
C SER A 150 -7.73 -35.97 -33.31
N GLY A 151 -8.33 -37.11 -33.52
CA GLY A 151 -8.05 -37.95 -34.69
C GLY A 151 -8.35 -39.45 -34.54
N ASP A 152 -9.56 -39.77 -34.93
CA ASP A 152 -10.04 -41.07 -35.47
C ASP A 152 -9.29 -42.39 -35.28
N LYS A 153 -9.91 -43.39 -34.63
CA LYS A 153 -10.49 -44.56 -35.35
C LYS A 153 -11.16 -45.57 -34.40
N GLU A 154 -12.35 -45.97 -34.85
CA GLU A 154 -13.12 -47.10 -34.32
C GLU A 154 -12.35 -48.39 -34.31
N THR A 155 -12.56 -49.22 -33.30
CA THR A 155 -12.97 -50.62 -33.47
C THR A 155 -13.45 -51.22 -32.16
N ALA A 156 -14.52 -51.95 -32.28
CA ALA A 156 -15.28 -52.67 -31.26
C ALA A 156 -14.52 -53.84 -30.61
N GLY A 157 -14.85 -54.16 -29.37
CA GLY A 157 -14.47 -55.41 -28.72
C GLY A 157 -15.14 -55.57 -27.35
N VAL A 158 -16.18 -56.41 -27.36
CA VAL A 158 -17.02 -56.86 -26.23
C VAL A 158 -16.22 -57.64 -25.18
N GLY A 159 -16.49 -57.39 -23.89
CA GLY A 159 -16.06 -58.30 -22.81
C GLY A 159 -16.63 -57.88 -21.44
N ALA A 160 -17.65 -58.59 -21.01
CA ALA A 160 -18.36 -58.39 -19.74
C ALA A 160 -17.54 -58.77 -18.51
N GLY A 161 -17.83 -58.12 -17.41
CA GLY A 161 -17.81 -58.72 -16.08
C GLY A 161 -17.15 -57.97 -14.95
N ASN A 162 -18.01 -57.53 -14.10
CA ASN A 162 -17.97 -57.51 -12.62
C ASN A 162 -17.89 -56.16 -11.93
N SER A 163 -19.00 -55.86 -11.33
CA SER A 163 -19.31 -54.87 -10.34
C SER A 163 -18.34 -54.80 -9.14
N ARG A 164 -17.84 -53.62 -8.89
CA ARG A 164 -17.55 -53.15 -7.54
C ARG A 164 -18.08 -51.73 -7.42
N GLU A 165 -18.97 -51.52 -6.48
CA GLU A 165 -19.41 -50.21 -6.02
C GLU A 165 -18.18 -49.36 -5.71
N GLY A 166 -18.00 -48.27 -6.44
CA GLY A 166 -16.94 -47.30 -6.31
C GLY A 166 -17.50 -45.93 -6.51
N THR A 167 -17.17 -45.03 -5.66
CA THR A 167 -17.18 -43.56 -5.71
C THR A 167 -17.63 -42.95 -7.04
N PRO A 168 -18.53 -41.93 -7.07
CA PRO A 168 -18.97 -41.29 -8.29
C PRO A 168 -17.77 -40.57 -8.96
N ALA A 169 -17.52 -40.99 -10.20
CA ALA A 169 -16.48 -40.43 -11.05
C ALA A 169 -16.62 -38.88 -11.14
N GLY A 170 -15.55 -38.19 -10.78
CA GLY A 170 -15.44 -36.75 -10.96
C GLY A 170 -15.79 -36.30 -12.39
N SER A 171 -16.34 -35.12 -12.54
CA SER A 171 -16.75 -34.53 -13.79
C SER A 171 -15.52 -34.06 -14.56
N THR A 172 -15.10 -34.79 -15.60
CA THR A 172 -13.86 -34.51 -16.32
C THR A 172 -13.82 -33.16 -17.06
N ILE A 173 -14.95 -32.62 -17.47
CA ILE A 173 -15.01 -31.33 -18.17
C ILE A 173 -15.22 -30.18 -17.18
N LEU A 174 -16.08 -30.37 -16.18
CA LEU A 174 -16.29 -29.38 -15.12
C LEU A 174 -15.03 -29.14 -14.27
N ASP A 175 -14.28 -30.20 -13.98
CA ASP A 175 -13.03 -30.07 -13.18
C ASP A 175 -11.91 -29.31 -13.94
N GLN A 176 -12.04 -29.16 -15.27
CA GLN A 176 -11.11 -28.34 -16.08
C GLN A 176 -11.39 -26.82 -15.99
N PHE A 177 -12.65 -26.45 -15.78
CA PHE A 177 -13.11 -25.04 -15.85
C PHE A 177 -13.75 -24.57 -14.54
N GLY A 178 -13.69 -25.39 -13.49
CA GLY A 178 -14.28 -25.07 -12.21
C GLY A 178 -13.69 -25.91 -11.08
N ARG A 179 -14.02 -25.53 -9.86
CA ARG A 179 -13.61 -26.22 -8.63
C ARG A 179 -14.84 -26.86 -7.98
N ASN A 180 -14.72 -28.12 -7.56
CA ASN A 180 -15.74 -28.81 -6.79
C ASN A 180 -15.66 -28.39 -5.30
N LEU A 181 -16.51 -27.46 -4.87
CA LEU A 181 -16.53 -26.97 -3.50
C LEU A 181 -16.97 -28.06 -2.50
N THR A 182 -17.85 -28.98 -2.92
CA THR A 182 -18.29 -30.07 -2.06
C THR A 182 -17.18 -31.10 -1.83
N ALA A 183 -16.29 -31.32 -2.81
CA ALA A 183 -15.10 -32.14 -2.64
C ALA A 183 -14.09 -31.46 -1.72
N ALA A 184 -13.78 -30.20 -1.97
CA ALA A 184 -12.91 -29.37 -1.12
C ALA A 184 -13.41 -29.28 0.33
N ALA A 185 -14.73 -29.24 0.55
CA ALA A 185 -15.32 -29.31 1.89
C ALA A 185 -15.06 -30.65 2.60
N ARG A 186 -15.11 -31.78 1.84
CA ARG A 186 -14.79 -33.11 2.41
C ARG A 186 -13.32 -33.25 2.76
N GLU A 187 -12.45 -32.62 2.01
CA GLU A 187 -11.00 -32.59 2.23
C GLU A 187 -10.57 -31.62 3.32
N GLY A 188 -11.50 -30.76 3.80
CA GLY A 188 -11.21 -29.77 4.84
C GLY A 188 -10.41 -28.55 4.34
N GLU A 189 -10.38 -28.34 3.03
CA GLU A 189 -9.65 -27.22 2.44
C GLU A 189 -10.35 -25.87 2.58
N LEU A 190 -11.68 -25.87 2.80
CA LEU A 190 -12.47 -24.64 2.91
C LEU A 190 -12.29 -23.97 4.27
N ASP A 191 -12.47 -22.67 4.28
CA ASP A 191 -12.45 -21.90 5.51
C ASP A 191 -13.72 -22.10 6.33
N PRO A 192 -13.65 -22.04 7.68
CA PRO A 192 -14.83 -22.12 8.51
C PRO A 192 -15.73 -20.89 8.28
N VAL A 193 -17.00 -21.12 8.01
CA VAL A 193 -17.97 -20.04 7.76
C VAL A 193 -18.71 -19.69 9.05
N ILE A 194 -18.56 -18.45 9.48
CA ILE A 194 -19.09 -17.95 10.75
C ILE A 194 -20.13 -16.86 10.49
N GLY A 195 -21.26 -16.94 11.17
CA GLY A 195 -22.26 -15.89 11.23
C GLY A 195 -23.16 -15.71 10.01
N ARG A 196 -23.07 -16.59 8.99
CA ARG A 196 -23.85 -16.49 7.73
C ARG A 196 -25.03 -17.47 7.67
N HIS A 197 -25.51 -17.95 8.79
CA HIS A 197 -26.58 -18.94 8.83
C HIS A 197 -27.89 -18.47 8.17
N LYS A 198 -28.25 -17.19 8.35
CA LYS A 198 -29.49 -16.64 7.78
C LYS A 198 -29.45 -16.59 6.27
N GLU A 199 -28.32 -16.16 5.73
CA GLU A 199 -28.11 -16.06 4.29
C GLU A 199 -28.07 -17.47 3.67
N MET A 200 -27.36 -18.44 4.29
CA MET A 200 -27.34 -19.82 3.85
C MET A 200 -28.72 -20.47 3.89
N GLU A 201 -29.48 -20.31 4.98
CA GLU A 201 -30.85 -20.78 5.07
C GLU A 201 -31.71 -20.20 3.96
N ARG A 202 -31.57 -18.91 3.67
CA ARG A 202 -32.30 -18.25 2.58
C ARG A 202 -31.92 -18.79 1.21
N VAL A 203 -30.64 -19.07 0.97
CA VAL A 203 -30.16 -19.73 -0.26
C VAL A 203 -30.79 -21.10 -0.42
N MET A 204 -30.79 -21.92 0.62
CA MET A 204 -31.42 -23.27 0.63
C MET A 204 -32.93 -23.19 0.34
N GLN A 205 -33.63 -22.23 0.98
CA GLN A 205 -35.04 -21.98 0.73
C GLN A 205 -35.32 -21.62 -0.72
N VAL A 206 -34.49 -20.77 -1.33
CA VAL A 206 -34.65 -20.35 -2.73
C VAL A 206 -34.36 -21.52 -3.69
N LEU A 207 -33.28 -22.26 -3.47
CA LEU A 207 -32.92 -23.46 -4.27
C LEU A 207 -34.01 -24.55 -4.25
N SER A 208 -34.77 -24.63 -3.18
CA SER A 208 -35.89 -25.60 -3.02
C SER A 208 -37.20 -25.17 -3.66
N ARG A 209 -37.27 -23.96 -4.24
CA ARG A 209 -38.48 -23.45 -4.89
C ARG A 209 -38.72 -24.11 -6.23
N ARG A 210 -39.99 -24.15 -6.66
CA ARG A 210 -40.39 -24.62 -7.97
C ARG A 210 -40.07 -23.63 -9.10
N THR A 211 -40.13 -22.34 -8.78
CA THR A 211 -39.85 -21.23 -9.71
C THR A 211 -38.99 -20.19 -8.99
N LYS A 212 -38.21 -19.40 -9.73
CA LYS A 212 -37.21 -18.45 -9.14
C LYS A 212 -36.29 -19.16 -8.16
N ASN A 213 -35.81 -20.34 -8.57
CA ASN A 213 -34.96 -21.21 -7.75
C ASN A 213 -33.45 -20.93 -7.90
N ASN A 214 -33.07 -19.82 -8.51
CA ASN A 214 -31.69 -19.40 -8.66
C ASN A 214 -31.45 -18.19 -7.74
N PRO A 215 -30.79 -18.33 -6.59
CA PRO A 215 -30.42 -17.21 -5.74
C PRO A 215 -29.29 -16.39 -6.36
N VAL A 216 -29.34 -15.06 -6.19
CA VAL A 216 -28.22 -14.17 -6.46
C VAL A 216 -27.85 -13.47 -5.17
N LEU A 217 -26.64 -13.68 -4.71
CA LEU A 217 -26.05 -12.98 -3.56
C LEU A 217 -25.64 -11.57 -3.98
N ILE A 218 -26.25 -10.58 -3.39
CA ILE A 218 -26.01 -9.18 -3.69
C ILE A 218 -25.37 -8.52 -2.48
N GLY A 219 -24.27 -7.86 -2.66
CA GLY A 219 -23.57 -7.15 -1.58
C GLY A 219 -22.30 -6.50 -2.10
N GLU A 220 -21.73 -5.64 -1.28
CA GLU A 220 -20.49 -4.96 -1.59
C GLU A 220 -19.32 -5.95 -1.74
N PRO A 221 -18.23 -5.57 -2.45
CA PRO A 221 -17.05 -6.42 -2.55
C PRO A 221 -16.43 -6.64 -1.17
N GLY A 222 -15.96 -7.88 -0.90
CA GLY A 222 -15.31 -8.21 0.37
C GLY A 222 -16.22 -8.50 1.56
N VAL A 223 -17.55 -8.46 1.42
CA VAL A 223 -18.48 -8.80 2.53
C VAL A 223 -18.63 -10.30 2.80
N GLY A 224 -18.01 -11.17 1.98
CA GLY A 224 -18.04 -12.62 2.16
C GLY A 224 -19.16 -13.32 1.42
N LYS A 225 -19.54 -12.90 0.21
CA LYS A 225 -20.54 -13.58 -0.65
C LYS A 225 -20.12 -15.00 -0.98
N THR A 226 -18.87 -15.22 -1.33
CA THR A 226 -18.29 -16.53 -1.64
C THR A 226 -18.30 -17.45 -0.41
N ALA A 227 -18.03 -16.92 0.77
CA ALA A 227 -18.09 -17.66 2.03
C ALA A 227 -19.49 -18.25 2.32
N VAL A 228 -20.57 -17.57 1.94
CA VAL A 228 -21.95 -18.12 2.08
C VAL A 228 -22.10 -19.39 1.25
N VAL A 229 -21.49 -19.43 0.06
CA VAL A 229 -21.55 -20.58 -0.85
C VAL A 229 -20.66 -21.73 -0.36
N GLU A 230 -19.48 -21.40 0.16
CA GLU A 230 -18.59 -22.38 0.79
C GLU A 230 -19.22 -22.99 2.05
N GLY A 231 -19.91 -22.18 2.85
CA GLY A 231 -20.71 -22.66 3.99
C GLY A 231 -21.83 -23.59 3.58
N LEU A 232 -22.50 -23.31 2.45
CA LEU A 232 -23.49 -24.22 1.88
C LEU A 232 -22.86 -25.55 1.46
N ALA A 233 -21.66 -25.52 0.85
CA ALA A 233 -20.94 -26.75 0.50
C ALA A 233 -20.60 -27.59 1.73
N GLN A 234 -20.16 -26.96 2.83
CA GLN A 234 -19.92 -27.62 4.11
C GLN A 234 -21.21 -28.20 4.70
N ALA A 235 -22.31 -27.45 4.67
CA ALA A 235 -23.61 -27.90 5.15
C ALA A 235 -24.12 -29.13 4.35
N ILE A 236 -23.91 -29.17 3.03
CA ILE A 236 -24.23 -30.32 2.18
C ILE A 236 -23.44 -31.55 2.62
N VAL A 237 -22.14 -31.39 2.89
CA VAL A 237 -21.26 -32.50 3.31
C VAL A 237 -21.66 -33.03 4.68
N HIS A 238 -22.00 -32.14 5.63
CA HIS A 238 -22.46 -32.54 6.98
C HIS A 238 -23.89 -33.07 7.01
N GLY A 239 -24.65 -32.86 5.91
CA GLY A 239 -26.04 -33.30 5.84
C GLY A 239 -27.06 -32.34 6.48
N ASP A 240 -26.63 -31.13 6.84
CA ASP A 240 -27.44 -30.09 7.47
C ASP A 240 -28.23 -29.28 6.41
N VAL A 241 -28.80 -29.99 5.46
CA VAL A 241 -29.56 -29.40 4.32
C VAL A 241 -30.87 -30.18 4.10
N PRO A 242 -31.88 -29.54 3.48
CA PRO A 242 -33.09 -30.23 3.07
C PRO A 242 -32.78 -31.46 2.17
N GLU A 243 -33.64 -32.46 2.21
CA GLU A 243 -33.48 -33.71 1.40
C GLU A 243 -33.23 -33.46 -0.07
N THR A 244 -33.78 -32.38 -0.63
CA THR A 244 -33.63 -32.00 -2.04
C THR A 244 -32.19 -31.56 -2.40
N LEU A 245 -31.35 -31.28 -1.40
CA LEU A 245 -30.00 -30.80 -1.55
C LEU A 245 -28.92 -31.77 -1.07
N LYS A 246 -29.28 -32.88 -0.38
CA LYS A 246 -28.32 -33.80 0.24
C LYS A 246 -27.35 -34.46 -0.74
N ASP A 247 -27.80 -34.76 -1.94
CA ASP A 247 -26.99 -35.44 -2.95
C ASP A 247 -26.47 -34.50 -4.05
N LYS A 248 -26.50 -33.20 -3.81
CA LYS A 248 -26.03 -32.20 -4.75
C LYS A 248 -24.53 -31.93 -4.59
N HIS A 249 -23.91 -31.65 -5.70
CA HIS A 249 -22.53 -31.22 -5.80
C HIS A 249 -22.47 -29.74 -6.18
N LEU A 250 -21.74 -28.95 -5.42
CA LEU A 250 -21.57 -27.53 -5.69
C LEU A 250 -20.27 -27.30 -6.44
N TYR A 251 -20.35 -26.69 -7.62
CA TYR A 251 -19.20 -26.36 -8.46
C TYR A 251 -19.12 -24.85 -8.67
N THR A 252 -17.92 -24.29 -8.49
CA THR A 252 -17.62 -22.92 -8.93
C THR A 252 -17.20 -22.95 -10.39
N LEU A 253 -17.77 -22.07 -11.21
CA LEU A 253 -17.37 -21.91 -12.59
C LEU A 253 -16.38 -20.74 -12.72
N ASP A 254 -15.18 -21.03 -13.21
CA ASP A 254 -14.18 -20.01 -13.52
C ASP A 254 -14.34 -19.55 -14.97
N LEU A 255 -14.89 -18.33 -15.12
CA LEU A 255 -15.11 -17.72 -16.43
C LEU A 255 -13.80 -17.33 -17.11
N GLY A 256 -12.77 -16.97 -16.32
CA GLY A 256 -11.45 -16.66 -16.83
C GLY A 256 -10.82 -17.87 -17.54
N SER A 257 -10.91 -19.05 -16.95
CA SER A 257 -10.42 -20.30 -17.53
C SER A 257 -11.18 -20.71 -18.80
N LEU A 258 -12.48 -20.41 -18.88
CA LEU A 258 -13.27 -20.65 -20.10
C LEU A 258 -12.86 -19.78 -21.27
N VAL A 259 -12.47 -18.54 -21.02
CA VAL A 259 -12.02 -17.56 -22.03
C VAL A 259 -10.55 -17.76 -22.37
N ALA A 260 -9.72 -18.19 -21.40
CA ALA A 260 -8.30 -18.38 -21.58
C ALA A 260 -8.00 -19.36 -22.75
N GLY A 261 -7.17 -18.92 -23.71
CA GLY A 261 -6.79 -19.74 -24.87
C GLY A 261 -7.84 -19.88 -25.98
N SER A 262 -9.03 -19.24 -25.87
CA SER A 262 -9.97 -19.16 -26.98
C SER A 262 -9.51 -18.05 -27.94
N ARG A 263 -9.13 -18.43 -29.16
CA ARG A 263 -8.75 -17.47 -30.22
C ARG A 263 -9.96 -16.90 -30.97
N TYR A 264 -11.07 -17.62 -30.93
CA TYR A 264 -12.31 -17.28 -31.64
C TYR A 264 -13.50 -17.37 -30.69
N ARG A 265 -14.51 -16.53 -30.94
CA ARG A 265 -15.79 -16.50 -30.23
C ARG A 265 -16.44 -17.89 -30.12
N GLY A 266 -16.32 -18.71 -31.17
CA GLY A 266 -16.89 -20.06 -31.24
C GLY A 266 -16.30 -21.04 -30.24
N ASP A 267 -15.02 -20.89 -29.89
CA ASP A 267 -14.35 -21.81 -28.97
C ASP A 267 -14.91 -21.71 -27.56
N PHE A 268 -15.14 -20.48 -27.09
CA PHE A 268 -15.75 -20.22 -25.78
C PHE A 268 -17.20 -20.74 -25.72
N GLU A 269 -18.02 -20.45 -26.77
CA GLU A 269 -19.38 -20.92 -26.84
C GLU A 269 -19.46 -22.45 -26.84
N GLU A 270 -18.55 -23.12 -27.53
CA GLU A 270 -18.46 -24.58 -27.56
C GLU A 270 -18.08 -25.18 -26.20
N ARG A 271 -17.09 -24.60 -25.53
CA ARG A 271 -16.69 -25.01 -24.16
C ARG A 271 -17.83 -24.84 -23.18
N LEU A 272 -18.48 -23.67 -23.18
CA LEU A 272 -19.62 -23.40 -22.29
C LEU A 272 -20.78 -24.37 -22.59
N LYS A 273 -21.07 -24.64 -23.86
CA LYS A 273 -22.10 -25.63 -24.24
C LYS A 273 -21.75 -27.04 -23.76
N LYS A 274 -20.48 -27.45 -23.82
CA LYS A 274 -20.01 -28.76 -23.29
C LYS A 274 -20.20 -28.87 -21.78
N VAL A 275 -19.78 -27.83 -21.02
CA VAL A 275 -19.97 -27.75 -19.56
C VAL A 275 -21.46 -27.83 -19.20
N LEU A 276 -22.30 -27.04 -19.86
CA LEU A 276 -23.75 -27.00 -19.62
C LEU A 276 -24.44 -28.34 -20.00
N LYS A 277 -23.98 -29.01 -21.04
CA LYS A 277 -24.47 -30.33 -21.43
C LYS A 277 -24.14 -31.38 -20.35
N GLU A 278 -22.97 -31.32 -19.78
CA GLU A 278 -22.55 -32.22 -18.69
C GLU A 278 -23.40 -31.99 -17.43
N ILE A 279 -23.57 -30.72 -17.00
CA ILE A 279 -24.42 -30.35 -15.86
C ILE A 279 -25.84 -30.91 -16.05
N ARG A 280 -26.39 -30.72 -17.23
CA ARG A 280 -27.74 -31.23 -17.58
C ARG A 280 -27.83 -32.76 -17.54
N SER A 281 -26.76 -33.45 -17.97
CA SER A 281 -26.77 -34.94 -18.00
C SER A 281 -26.72 -35.56 -16.60
N ARG A 282 -26.04 -34.86 -15.67
CA ARG A 282 -25.92 -35.33 -14.30
C ARG A 282 -27.12 -34.96 -13.43
N GLY A 283 -27.60 -33.73 -13.51
CA GLY A 283 -28.75 -33.22 -12.76
C GLY A 283 -28.55 -33.09 -11.24
N ASP A 284 -27.37 -33.45 -10.73
CA ASP A 284 -26.98 -33.37 -9.30
C ASP A 284 -26.10 -32.15 -9.00
N ILE A 285 -25.83 -31.28 -9.99
CA ILE A 285 -24.90 -30.18 -9.91
C ILE A 285 -25.63 -28.85 -9.65
N ILE A 286 -25.15 -28.10 -8.67
CA ILE A 286 -25.47 -26.69 -8.46
C ILE A 286 -24.24 -25.89 -8.88
N LEU A 287 -24.45 -24.92 -9.76
CA LEU A 287 -23.37 -24.09 -10.30
C LEU A 287 -23.28 -22.78 -9.53
N PHE A 288 -22.12 -22.48 -9.00
CA PHE A 288 -21.81 -21.14 -8.46
C PHE A 288 -21.07 -20.31 -9.51
N ILE A 289 -21.54 -19.11 -9.73
CA ILE A 289 -20.94 -18.16 -10.68
C ILE A 289 -20.68 -16.87 -9.90
N ASP A 290 -19.43 -16.60 -9.61
CA ASP A 290 -19.03 -15.31 -9.07
C ASP A 290 -19.03 -14.25 -10.18
N GLU A 291 -19.27 -13.00 -9.82
CA GLU A 291 -19.41 -11.90 -10.79
C GLU A 291 -20.36 -12.24 -11.95
N ILE A 292 -21.55 -12.78 -11.66
CA ILE A 292 -22.50 -13.24 -12.67
C ILE A 292 -22.86 -12.16 -13.72
N HIS A 293 -22.67 -10.89 -13.40
CA HIS A 293 -22.86 -9.76 -14.30
C HIS A 293 -21.93 -9.83 -15.52
N THR A 294 -20.76 -10.43 -15.41
CA THR A 294 -19.79 -10.59 -16.51
C THR A 294 -20.36 -11.46 -17.63
N LEU A 295 -21.18 -12.46 -17.29
CA LEU A 295 -21.87 -13.31 -18.28
C LEU A 295 -23.00 -12.57 -19.00
N VAL A 296 -23.61 -11.58 -18.34
CA VAL A 296 -24.82 -10.90 -18.86
C VAL A 296 -24.45 -9.59 -19.54
N GLY A 297 -23.37 -8.91 -19.09
CA GLY A 297 -22.96 -7.60 -19.56
C GLY A 297 -21.97 -7.59 -20.72
N ALA A 298 -21.40 -8.72 -21.08
CA ALA A 298 -20.37 -8.83 -22.11
C ALA A 298 -20.83 -8.49 -23.55
N GLY A 299 -22.12 -8.17 -23.77
CA GLY A 299 -22.69 -7.92 -25.09
C GLY A 299 -22.68 -6.45 -25.57
N ALA A 300 -22.20 -5.50 -24.79
CA ALA A 300 -22.31 -4.06 -25.14
C ALA A 300 -21.18 -3.50 -26.01
N ALA A 301 -20.05 -4.20 -26.12
CA ALA A 301 -18.95 -3.82 -27.01
C ALA A 301 -19.00 -4.69 -28.29
N GLU A 302 -18.75 -4.10 -29.44
CA GLU A 302 -18.66 -4.83 -30.73
C GLU A 302 -17.61 -5.94 -30.62
N GLY A 303 -18.08 -7.20 -30.53
CA GLY A 303 -17.24 -8.38 -30.40
C GLY A 303 -17.31 -9.10 -29.04
N ALA A 304 -18.06 -8.61 -28.06
CA ALA A 304 -18.19 -9.24 -26.76
C ALA A 304 -19.07 -10.52 -26.79
N ILE A 305 -18.71 -11.44 -25.90
CA ILE A 305 -19.25 -12.82 -25.84
C ILE A 305 -20.61 -12.77 -25.15
N ASP A 306 -21.68 -13.14 -25.85
CA ASP A 306 -23.05 -13.23 -25.29
C ASP A 306 -23.30 -14.63 -24.70
N ALA A 307 -22.67 -14.92 -23.52
CA ALA A 307 -22.96 -16.14 -22.79
C ALA A 307 -24.38 -16.17 -22.22
N ALA A 308 -25.01 -15.00 -22.05
CA ALA A 308 -26.38 -14.89 -21.58
C ALA A 308 -27.36 -15.56 -22.55
N SER A 309 -27.15 -15.47 -23.87
CA SER A 309 -28.01 -16.12 -24.86
C SER A 309 -28.03 -17.66 -24.75
N ILE A 310 -26.94 -18.27 -24.27
CA ILE A 310 -26.84 -19.71 -24.08
C ILE A 310 -27.46 -20.12 -22.74
N LEU A 311 -27.27 -19.32 -21.68
CA LEU A 311 -27.77 -19.63 -20.32
C LEU A 311 -29.28 -19.36 -20.17
N LYS A 312 -29.81 -18.29 -20.77
CA LYS A 312 -31.20 -17.90 -20.64
C LYS A 312 -32.21 -19.04 -20.96
N PRO A 313 -32.07 -19.85 -22.03
CA PRO A 313 -33.00 -20.93 -22.30
C PRO A 313 -32.95 -22.05 -21.23
N MET A 314 -31.80 -22.35 -20.68
CA MET A 314 -31.64 -23.40 -19.69
C MET A 314 -32.16 -22.97 -18.32
N LEU A 315 -31.87 -21.73 -17.90
CA LEU A 315 -32.48 -21.12 -16.72
C LEU A 315 -34.01 -21.02 -16.87
N ALA A 316 -34.50 -20.73 -18.06
CA ALA A 316 -35.91 -20.61 -18.33
C ALA A 316 -36.65 -21.95 -18.16
N ARG A 317 -36.01 -23.07 -18.51
CA ARG A 317 -36.61 -24.43 -18.43
C ARG A 317 -36.37 -25.05 -17.03
N GLY A 318 -35.57 -24.44 -16.14
CA GLY A 318 -35.21 -25.04 -14.86
C GLY A 318 -34.23 -26.20 -14.97
N GLU A 319 -33.53 -26.30 -16.10
CA GLU A 319 -32.54 -27.34 -16.37
C GLU A 319 -31.18 -27.06 -15.68
N LEU A 320 -30.99 -25.85 -15.16
CA LEU A 320 -29.80 -25.40 -14.48
C LEU A 320 -30.18 -24.77 -13.13
N GLN A 321 -29.59 -25.25 -12.05
CA GLN A 321 -29.62 -24.60 -10.73
C GLN A 321 -28.33 -23.81 -10.53
N THR A 322 -28.46 -22.50 -10.31
CA THR A 322 -27.33 -21.58 -10.27
C THR A 322 -27.43 -20.67 -9.05
N ILE A 323 -26.31 -20.49 -8.36
CA ILE A 323 -26.11 -19.45 -7.37
C ILE A 323 -25.25 -18.38 -8.04
N GLY A 324 -25.72 -17.14 -8.13
CA GLY A 324 -24.92 -16.03 -8.61
C GLY A 324 -24.39 -15.18 -7.45
N ALA A 325 -23.28 -14.48 -7.64
CA ALA A 325 -22.83 -13.42 -6.76
C ALA A 325 -22.51 -12.18 -7.58
N THR A 326 -22.86 -10.99 -7.07
CA THR A 326 -22.62 -9.70 -7.74
C THR A 326 -22.76 -8.54 -6.75
N THR A 327 -22.43 -7.32 -7.18
CA THR A 327 -22.72 -6.09 -6.45
C THR A 327 -24.14 -5.59 -6.75
N LEU A 328 -24.67 -4.69 -5.91
CA LEU A 328 -26.00 -4.12 -6.12
C LEU A 328 -26.09 -3.30 -7.41
N ASP A 329 -25.06 -2.54 -7.71
CA ASP A 329 -25.02 -1.69 -8.90
C ASP A 329 -24.96 -2.52 -10.18
N GLU A 330 -24.15 -3.57 -10.22
CA GLU A 330 -24.05 -4.47 -11.36
C GLU A 330 -25.33 -5.31 -11.52
N TYR A 331 -25.98 -5.69 -10.42
CA TYR A 331 -27.27 -6.37 -10.46
C TYR A 331 -28.35 -5.51 -11.14
N ARG A 332 -28.47 -4.25 -10.71
CA ARG A 332 -29.41 -3.27 -11.30
C ARG A 332 -29.12 -2.99 -12.77
N LYS A 333 -27.86 -2.88 -13.11
CA LYS A 333 -27.39 -2.52 -14.45
C LYS A 333 -27.57 -3.63 -15.48
N HIS A 334 -27.36 -4.88 -15.09
CA HIS A 334 -27.27 -6.01 -15.99
C HIS A 334 -28.39 -7.04 -15.83
N ILE A 335 -28.82 -7.37 -14.61
CA ILE A 335 -29.79 -8.44 -14.36
C ILE A 335 -31.22 -7.90 -14.26
N GLU A 336 -31.44 -6.85 -13.49
CA GLU A 336 -32.76 -6.26 -13.27
C GLU A 336 -33.37 -5.66 -14.56
N LYS A 337 -32.55 -5.14 -15.46
CA LYS A 337 -32.98 -4.62 -16.75
C LYS A 337 -33.42 -5.71 -17.73
N ASP A 338 -33.01 -6.95 -17.52
CA ASP A 338 -33.37 -8.08 -18.36
C ASP A 338 -34.56 -8.85 -17.75
N ALA A 339 -35.75 -8.61 -18.24
CA ALA A 339 -36.98 -9.21 -17.73
C ALA A 339 -36.98 -10.76 -17.76
N ALA A 340 -36.18 -11.40 -18.61
CA ALA A 340 -36.06 -12.85 -18.67
C ALA A 340 -35.20 -13.39 -17.51
N LEU A 341 -34.18 -12.67 -17.11
CA LEU A 341 -33.32 -13.04 -16.00
C LEU A 341 -33.95 -12.66 -14.65
N GLU A 342 -34.50 -11.47 -14.51
CA GLU A 342 -35.18 -10.99 -13.31
C GLU A 342 -36.25 -11.97 -12.80
N ARG A 343 -37.01 -12.59 -13.72
CA ARG A 343 -38.04 -13.58 -13.38
C ARG A 343 -37.49 -14.92 -12.91
N ARG A 344 -36.17 -15.17 -13.06
CA ARG A 344 -35.54 -16.45 -12.76
C ARG A 344 -34.64 -16.38 -11.56
N PHE A 345 -34.07 -15.21 -11.29
CA PHE A 345 -33.20 -14.98 -10.16
C PHE A 345 -33.95 -14.38 -8.97
N GLN A 346 -33.56 -14.80 -7.78
CA GLN A 346 -34.06 -14.24 -6.52
C GLN A 346 -32.91 -13.55 -5.80
N PRO A 347 -32.95 -12.22 -5.63
CA PRO A 347 -31.90 -11.51 -4.89
C PRO A 347 -31.92 -11.87 -3.41
N ILE A 348 -30.75 -12.06 -2.84
CA ILE A 348 -30.47 -12.26 -1.42
C ILE A 348 -29.38 -11.26 -1.03
N GLN A 349 -29.71 -10.34 -0.15
CA GLN A 349 -28.76 -9.34 0.30
C GLN A 349 -27.79 -9.93 1.32
N VAL A 350 -26.50 -9.65 1.14
CA VAL A 350 -25.40 -10.01 2.04
C VAL A 350 -24.77 -8.71 2.53
N ASP A 351 -25.11 -8.36 3.76
CA ASP A 351 -24.65 -7.13 4.38
C ASP A 351 -23.24 -7.27 4.97
N GLU A 352 -22.58 -6.13 5.19
CA GLU A 352 -21.32 -6.08 5.92
C GLU A 352 -21.52 -6.65 7.34
N PRO A 353 -20.66 -7.55 7.82
CA PRO A 353 -20.76 -8.08 9.17
C PRO A 353 -20.47 -7.00 10.22
N SER A 354 -21.06 -7.16 11.41
CA SER A 354 -20.71 -6.31 12.56
C SER A 354 -19.23 -6.52 12.94
N GLN A 355 -18.63 -5.55 13.62
CA GLN A 355 -17.25 -5.65 14.09
C GLN A 355 -17.04 -6.90 14.97
N GLU A 356 -17.99 -7.20 15.87
CA GLU A 356 -17.94 -8.39 16.72
C GLU A 356 -17.92 -9.68 15.90
N LEU A 357 -18.76 -9.75 14.85
CA LEU A 357 -18.81 -10.90 13.97
C LEU A 357 -17.53 -10.99 13.10
N ALA A 358 -17.00 -9.86 12.66
CA ALA A 358 -15.74 -9.83 11.93
C ALA A 358 -14.56 -10.35 12.78
N VAL A 359 -14.50 -10.01 14.07
CA VAL A 359 -13.51 -10.57 15.00
C VAL A 359 -13.62 -12.09 15.07
N GLN A 360 -14.86 -12.64 15.16
CA GLN A 360 -15.07 -14.08 15.18
C GLN A 360 -14.62 -14.75 13.89
N ILE A 361 -14.92 -14.13 12.73
CA ILE A 361 -14.48 -14.61 11.41
C ILE A 361 -12.95 -14.66 11.36
N LEU A 362 -12.27 -13.61 11.77
CA LEU A 362 -10.81 -13.55 11.74
C LEU A 362 -10.18 -14.57 12.70
N LYS A 363 -10.77 -14.77 13.89
CA LYS A 363 -10.35 -15.86 14.81
C LYS A 363 -10.50 -17.23 14.17
N GLY A 364 -11.53 -17.44 13.35
CA GLY A 364 -11.76 -18.70 12.65
C GLY A 364 -10.77 -18.99 11.52
N VAL A 365 -10.26 -17.96 10.84
CA VAL A 365 -9.29 -18.13 9.75
C VAL A 365 -7.84 -17.98 10.19
N ARG A 366 -7.60 -17.54 11.42
CA ARG A 366 -6.28 -17.25 12.00
C ARG A 366 -5.24 -18.34 11.75
N ASP A 367 -5.59 -19.59 12.04
CA ASP A 367 -4.64 -20.71 11.98
C ASP A 367 -4.03 -20.91 10.59
N LYS A 368 -4.81 -20.61 9.53
CA LYS A 368 -4.33 -20.68 8.14
C LYS A 368 -3.32 -19.57 7.83
N TYR A 369 -3.57 -18.34 8.31
CA TYR A 369 -2.64 -17.22 8.15
C TYR A 369 -1.36 -17.39 8.98
N GLU A 370 -1.49 -17.90 10.21
CA GLU A 370 -0.35 -18.26 11.07
C GLU A 370 0.54 -19.32 10.40
N ALA A 371 -0.07 -20.36 9.83
CA ALA A 371 0.65 -21.41 9.12
C ALA A 371 1.33 -20.88 7.85
N HIS A 372 0.65 -20.00 7.08
CA HIS A 372 1.19 -19.44 5.85
C HIS A 372 2.39 -18.54 6.09
N HIS A 373 2.27 -17.61 7.04
CA HIS A 373 3.33 -16.63 7.33
C HIS A 373 4.35 -17.10 8.35
N ARG A 374 4.07 -18.22 9.06
CA ARG A 374 4.87 -18.73 10.19
C ARG A 374 5.02 -17.67 11.28
N VAL A 375 3.91 -17.11 11.69
CA VAL A 375 3.79 -16.10 12.74
C VAL A 375 2.67 -16.50 13.69
N THR A 376 2.64 -15.93 14.89
CA THR A 376 1.54 -16.08 15.84
C THR A 376 0.75 -14.76 15.87
N ILE A 377 -0.59 -14.83 15.81
CA ILE A 377 -1.46 -13.66 15.81
C ILE A 377 -2.20 -13.61 17.13
N THR A 378 -2.01 -12.52 17.89
CA THR A 378 -2.70 -12.35 19.17
C THR A 378 -4.16 -12.00 18.99
N ASP A 379 -5.01 -12.35 19.95
CA ASP A 379 -6.43 -11.96 19.96
C ASP A 379 -6.60 -10.45 19.95
N GLU A 380 -5.74 -9.74 20.67
CA GLU A 380 -5.72 -8.27 20.73
C GLU A 380 -5.38 -7.66 19.37
N ALA A 381 -4.47 -8.29 18.60
CA ALA A 381 -4.15 -7.85 17.24
C ALA A 381 -5.34 -8.00 16.30
N ILE A 382 -6.12 -9.08 16.41
CA ILE A 382 -7.33 -9.30 15.62
C ILE A 382 -8.38 -8.25 15.94
N GLU A 383 -8.65 -8.00 17.20
CA GLU A 383 -9.60 -6.97 17.65
C GLU A 383 -9.18 -5.58 17.20
N THR A 384 -7.87 -5.28 17.30
CA THR A 384 -7.28 -4.04 16.83
C THR A 384 -7.39 -3.91 15.31
N ALA A 385 -7.11 -4.97 14.55
CA ALA A 385 -7.22 -4.97 13.10
C ALA A 385 -8.65 -4.65 12.64
N VAL A 386 -9.66 -5.27 13.25
CA VAL A 386 -11.07 -5.00 12.92
C VAL A 386 -11.47 -3.58 13.27
N ASN A 387 -11.13 -3.10 14.48
CA ASN A 387 -11.48 -1.77 14.95
C ASN A 387 -10.82 -0.67 14.10
N LEU A 388 -9.53 -0.84 13.82
CA LEU A 388 -8.77 0.11 13.02
C LEU A 388 -9.21 0.07 11.56
N ALA A 389 -9.43 -1.11 10.97
CA ALA A 389 -9.94 -1.22 9.61
C ALA A 389 -11.33 -0.57 9.48
N ALA A 390 -12.23 -0.80 10.42
CA ALA A 390 -13.56 -0.19 10.41
C ALA A 390 -13.51 1.34 10.49
N ARG A 391 -12.55 1.89 11.23
CA ARG A 391 -12.42 3.33 11.47
C ARG A 391 -11.65 4.06 10.36
N TYR A 392 -10.61 3.44 9.81
CA TYR A 392 -9.64 4.11 8.95
C TYR A 392 -9.69 3.69 7.48
N ILE A 393 -10.25 2.52 7.17
CA ILE A 393 -10.42 2.05 5.79
C ILE A 393 -11.90 2.18 5.41
N SER A 394 -12.23 3.24 4.67
CA SER A 394 -13.61 3.55 4.29
C SER A 394 -14.00 3.08 2.89
N ASP A 395 -13.03 2.73 2.05
CA ASP A 395 -13.22 2.32 0.66
C ASP A 395 -13.45 0.82 0.48
N ARG A 396 -13.34 0.04 1.56
CA ARG A 396 -13.56 -1.41 1.60
C ARG A 396 -14.44 -1.82 2.77
N PHE A 397 -14.92 -3.05 2.74
CA PHE A 397 -15.88 -3.58 3.71
C PHE A 397 -15.27 -4.70 4.57
N LEU A 398 -15.81 -4.89 5.78
CA LEU A 398 -15.48 -6.03 6.62
C LEU A 398 -16.08 -7.31 6.01
N PRO A 399 -15.44 -8.49 6.21
CA PRO A 399 -14.20 -8.73 6.96
C PRO A 399 -12.93 -8.50 6.12
N ASP A 400 -13.02 -8.35 4.81
CA ASP A 400 -11.93 -8.33 3.84
C ASP A 400 -10.82 -7.34 4.21
N LYS A 401 -11.18 -6.08 4.48
CA LYS A 401 -10.22 -5.03 4.89
C LYS A 401 -9.43 -5.35 6.16
N ALA A 402 -10.02 -6.12 7.09
CA ALA A 402 -9.34 -6.52 8.31
C ALA A 402 -8.47 -7.77 8.10
N VAL A 403 -8.92 -8.68 7.21
CA VAL A 403 -8.12 -9.82 6.75
C VAL A 403 -6.86 -9.34 6.04
N ASP A 404 -6.98 -8.38 5.12
CA ASP A 404 -5.83 -7.79 4.42
C ASP A 404 -4.79 -7.20 5.39
N LEU A 405 -5.23 -6.50 6.46
CA LEU A 405 -4.30 -5.96 7.46
C LEU A 405 -3.52 -7.06 8.19
N ILE A 406 -4.17 -8.17 8.52
CA ILE A 406 -3.53 -9.30 9.18
C ILE A 406 -2.55 -10.00 8.22
N ASP A 407 -2.96 -10.19 6.97
CA ASP A 407 -2.14 -10.80 5.94
C ASP A 407 -0.88 -9.99 5.67
N GLU A 408 -1.03 -8.66 5.51
CA GLU A 408 0.08 -7.75 5.31
C GLU A 408 1.01 -7.67 6.54
N ALA A 409 0.45 -7.70 7.76
CA ALA A 409 1.23 -7.72 9.00
C ALA A 409 2.07 -9.01 9.11
N GLY A 410 1.48 -10.15 8.79
CA GLY A 410 2.18 -11.43 8.72
C GLY A 410 3.29 -11.44 7.67
N ALA A 411 3.00 -10.94 6.48
CA ALA A 411 3.98 -10.82 5.39
C ALA A 411 5.15 -9.91 5.77
N ARG A 412 4.86 -8.74 6.38
CA ARG A 412 5.88 -7.78 6.83
C ARG A 412 6.82 -8.38 7.87
N LEU A 413 6.27 -9.07 8.88
CA LEU A 413 7.07 -9.76 9.89
C LEU A 413 7.94 -10.85 9.26
N ARG A 414 7.39 -11.63 8.36
CA ARG A 414 8.13 -12.66 7.61
C ARG A 414 9.29 -12.05 6.83
N ILE A 415 9.07 -10.98 6.08
CA ILE A 415 10.11 -10.26 5.32
C ILE A 415 11.17 -9.70 6.27
N LYS A 416 10.76 -9.06 7.39
CA LYS A 416 11.68 -8.50 8.39
C LYS A 416 12.62 -9.58 8.96
N ARG A 417 12.11 -10.79 9.15
CA ARG A 417 12.91 -11.95 9.61
C ARG A 417 13.82 -12.53 8.53
N MET A 418 13.43 -12.47 7.26
CA MET A 418 14.23 -12.96 6.13
C MET A 418 15.31 -11.93 5.71
N THR A 419 15.17 -10.69 6.13
CA THR A 419 16.10 -9.61 5.77
C THR A 419 17.14 -9.48 6.88
N ALA A 420 18.41 -9.67 6.53
CA ALA A 420 19.51 -9.50 7.48
C ALA A 420 19.49 -8.10 8.11
N PRO A 421 19.70 -7.99 9.43
CA PRO A 421 19.79 -6.71 10.13
C PRO A 421 20.80 -5.75 9.48
N PRO A 422 20.61 -4.43 9.63
CA PRO A 422 21.54 -3.44 9.05
C PRO A 422 22.99 -3.63 9.53
N GLU A 423 23.17 -4.12 10.74
CA GLU A 423 24.48 -4.41 11.34
C GLU A 423 25.25 -5.47 10.55
N ILE A 424 24.58 -6.55 10.13
CA ILE A 424 25.20 -7.60 9.30
C ILE A 424 25.56 -7.04 7.91
N LYS A 425 24.71 -6.18 7.32
CA LYS A 425 25.02 -5.52 6.04
C LYS A 425 26.22 -4.60 6.14
N LEU A 426 26.34 -3.85 7.25
CA LEU A 426 27.49 -2.99 7.49
C LEU A 426 28.80 -3.81 7.68
N LEU A 427 28.74 -4.98 8.30
CA LEU A 427 29.87 -5.90 8.41
C LEU A 427 30.25 -6.47 7.04
N ASP A 428 29.28 -6.80 6.19
CA ASP A 428 29.50 -7.22 4.79
C ASP A 428 30.22 -6.14 3.97
N GLU A 429 29.75 -4.88 4.08
CA GLU A 429 30.39 -3.76 3.39
C GLU A 429 31.81 -3.50 3.88
N LYS A 430 32.06 -3.63 5.20
CA LYS A 430 33.41 -3.52 5.78
C LYS A 430 34.31 -4.64 5.30
N ALA A 431 33.82 -5.88 5.30
CA ALA A 431 34.56 -7.03 4.80
C ALA A 431 34.90 -6.88 3.31
N ALA A 432 33.95 -6.41 2.48
CA ALA A 432 34.16 -6.15 1.07
C ALA A 432 35.24 -5.07 0.83
N LYS A 433 35.21 -3.96 1.60
CA LYS A 433 36.22 -2.90 1.53
C LYS A 433 37.62 -3.39 1.92
N LEU A 434 37.72 -4.15 3.02
CA LEU A 434 38.99 -4.73 3.47
C LEU A 434 39.56 -5.71 2.43
N ARG A 435 38.67 -6.50 1.78
CA ARG A 435 39.05 -7.40 0.72
C ARG A 435 39.60 -6.67 -0.49
N GLN A 436 38.97 -5.60 -0.91
CA GLN A 436 39.42 -4.75 -2.00
C GLN A 436 40.78 -4.10 -1.67
N GLN A 437 40.95 -3.53 -0.47
CA GLN A 437 42.21 -2.94 -0.01
C GLN A 437 43.34 -3.98 0.07
N LYS A 438 43.03 -5.22 0.48
CA LYS A 438 44.00 -6.34 0.47
C LYS A 438 44.44 -6.70 -0.95
N GLU A 439 43.52 -6.76 -1.92
CA GLU A 439 43.82 -7.01 -3.31
C GLU A 439 44.69 -5.90 -3.90
N ASP A 440 44.42 -4.65 -3.57
CA ASP A 440 45.23 -3.49 -3.99
C ASP A 440 46.64 -3.53 -3.39
N ALA A 441 46.76 -3.92 -2.11
CA ALA A 441 48.05 -4.09 -1.44
C ALA A 441 48.88 -5.24 -2.04
N ILE A 442 48.25 -6.34 -2.42
CA ILE A 442 48.91 -7.46 -3.12
C ILE A 442 49.39 -7.01 -4.50
N ASN A 443 48.58 -6.27 -5.25
CA ASN A 443 48.93 -5.74 -6.57
C ASN A 443 50.07 -4.73 -6.51
N SER A 444 50.19 -3.99 -5.40
CA SER A 444 51.31 -3.06 -5.15
C SER A 444 52.53 -3.71 -4.48
N GLN A 445 52.52 -5.05 -4.30
CA GLN A 445 53.58 -5.84 -3.71
C GLN A 445 53.91 -5.49 -2.24
N ASP A 446 52.97 -4.86 -1.52
CA ASP A 446 53.08 -4.54 -0.09
C ASP A 446 52.50 -5.69 0.73
N TYR A 447 53.27 -6.74 0.88
CA TYR A 447 52.86 -7.98 1.56
C TYR A 447 52.67 -7.82 3.06
N GLU A 448 53.35 -6.86 3.70
CA GLU A 448 53.22 -6.61 5.14
C GLU A 448 51.84 -5.98 5.44
N LYS A 449 51.46 -5.03 4.63
CA LYS A 449 50.13 -4.38 4.72
C LYS A 449 49.01 -5.36 4.33
N ALA A 450 49.24 -6.21 3.31
CA ALA A 450 48.26 -7.23 2.92
C ALA A 450 48.03 -8.27 4.02
N ALA A 451 49.08 -8.63 4.81
CA ALA A 451 48.95 -9.50 5.98
C ALA A 451 48.11 -8.86 7.10
N GLY A 452 48.36 -7.58 7.43
CA GLY A 452 47.55 -6.84 8.42
C GLY A 452 46.08 -6.69 8.02
N LEU A 453 45.80 -6.44 6.72
CA LEU A 453 44.43 -6.35 6.20
C LEU A 453 43.70 -7.71 6.20
N ARG A 454 44.45 -8.81 6.00
CA ARG A 454 43.89 -10.17 6.09
C ARG A 454 43.43 -10.49 7.52
N ASP A 455 44.24 -10.10 8.55
CA ASP A 455 43.87 -10.33 9.93
C ASP A 455 42.64 -9.50 10.34
N GLN A 456 42.52 -8.28 9.79
CA GLN A 456 41.33 -7.45 9.99
C GLN A 456 40.12 -8.04 9.28
N GLU A 457 40.25 -8.53 8.02
CA GLU A 457 39.20 -9.21 7.29
C GLU A 457 38.68 -10.42 8.07
N GLN A 458 39.59 -11.25 8.61
CA GLN A 458 39.22 -12.42 9.41
C GLN A 458 38.45 -12.06 10.67
N LYS A 459 38.82 -10.96 11.36
CA LYS A 459 38.08 -10.49 12.54
C LYS A 459 36.68 -10.07 12.21
N VAL A 460 36.50 -9.25 11.12
CA VAL A 460 35.19 -8.79 10.69
C VAL A 460 34.31 -9.95 10.21
N LEU A 461 34.90 -10.98 9.56
CA LEU A 461 34.19 -12.18 9.16
C LEU A 461 33.76 -13.02 10.37
N ALA A 462 34.57 -13.13 11.41
CA ALA A 462 34.20 -13.80 12.65
C ALA A 462 33.05 -13.06 13.38
N GLU A 463 33.16 -11.73 13.50
CA GLU A 463 32.10 -10.89 14.06
C GLU A 463 30.78 -11.03 13.28
N LYS A 464 30.86 -11.10 11.94
CA LYS A 464 29.70 -11.35 11.08
C LYS A 464 29.09 -12.73 11.34
N GLU A 465 29.91 -13.77 11.43
CA GLU A 465 29.44 -15.14 11.67
C GLU A 465 28.78 -15.28 13.05
N GLU A 466 29.32 -14.60 14.09
CA GLU A 466 28.67 -14.51 15.40
C GLU A 466 27.34 -13.76 15.34
N ALA A 467 27.30 -12.63 14.64
CA ALA A 467 26.07 -11.85 14.46
C ALA A 467 25.01 -12.63 13.66
N GLU A 468 25.41 -13.34 12.59
CA GLU A 468 24.50 -14.21 11.83
C GLU A 468 23.99 -15.38 12.67
N LYS A 469 24.84 -15.95 13.51
CA LYS A 469 24.47 -17.05 14.40
C LYS A 469 23.49 -16.57 15.46
N ALA A 470 23.76 -15.44 16.10
CA ALA A 470 22.86 -14.81 17.05
C ALA A 470 21.52 -14.43 16.41
N TRP A 471 21.53 -13.94 15.16
CA TRP A 471 20.33 -13.65 14.41
C TRP A 471 19.52 -14.90 14.05
N ARG A 472 20.18 -15.99 13.65
CA ARG A 472 19.51 -17.27 13.37
C ARG A 472 18.97 -17.91 14.64
N GLU A 473 19.71 -17.89 15.74
CA GLU A 473 19.28 -18.43 17.03
C GLU A 473 18.17 -17.57 17.69
N GLY A 474 18.21 -16.26 17.52
CA GLY A 474 17.11 -15.35 17.92
C GLY A 474 15.89 -15.41 17.01
N GLY A 475 16.01 -16.00 15.82
CA GLY A 475 14.95 -16.12 14.80
C GLY A 475 13.98 -17.30 14.97
N ASP A 476 14.21 -18.19 15.93
CA ASP A 476 13.32 -19.34 16.22
C ASP A 476 12.07 -18.98 17.04
N ALA A 477 12.01 -17.78 17.62
CA ALA A 477 10.77 -17.28 18.15
C ALA A 477 9.84 -16.89 16.98
N PHE A 478 8.68 -17.54 16.85
CA PHE A 478 7.63 -17.15 15.93
C PHE A 478 7.36 -15.66 16.08
N GLY A 479 7.48 -14.90 14.99
CA GLY A 479 7.14 -13.47 15.03
C GLY A 479 5.70 -13.32 15.47
N THR A 480 5.46 -12.53 16.53
CA THR A 480 4.10 -12.30 17.02
C THR A 480 3.54 -11.04 16.39
N VAL A 481 2.40 -11.16 15.73
CA VAL A 481 1.61 -10.00 15.27
C VAL A 481 0.91 -9.42 16.50
N THR A 482 1.35 -8.22 16.88
CA THR A 482 0.81 -7.46 18.01
C THR A 482 -0.04 -6.27 17.50
N PRO A 483 -0.82 -5.60 18.34
CA PRO A 483 -1.56 -4.39 17.99
C PRO A 483 -0.68 -3.29 17.38
N GLU A 484 0.58 -3.17 17.83
CA GLU A 484 1.52 -2.20 17.31
C GLU A 484 1.88 -2.49 15.85
N VAL A 485 2.12 -3.77 15.51
CA VAL A 485 2.43 -4.18 14.12
C VAL A 485 1.25 -3.89 13.20
N ILE A 486 0.02 -4.17 13.64
CA ILE A 486 -1.19 -3.83 12.88
C ILE A 486 -1.30 -2.32 12.66
N SER A 487 -1.03 -1.54 13.70
CA SER A 487 -1.05 -0.07 13.63
C SER A 487 0.02 0.48 12.66
N GLU A 488 1.23 -0.11 12.65
CA GLU A 488 2.29 0.26 11.72
C GLU A 488 1.94 -0.06 10.26
N VAL A 489 1.30 -1.21 10.02
CA VAL A 489 0.85 -1.61 8.69
C VAL A 489 -0.24 -0.68 8.20
N LEU A 490 -1.23 -0.39 9.03
CA LEU A 490 -2.28 0.54 8.68
C LEU A 490 -1.72 1.95 8.40
N ALA A 491 -0.75 2.41 9.20
CA ALA A 491 -0.08 3.68 8.98
C ALA A 491 0.65 3.71 7.63
N ALA A 492 1.31 2.63 7.26
CA ALA A 492 2.02 2.53 5.98
C ALA A 492 1.05 2.53 4.78
N SER A 493 -0.09 1.82 4.89
CA SER A 493 -1.06 1.69 3.80
C SER A 493 -1.96 2.93 3.63
N THR A 494 -2.32 3.60 4.74
CA THR A 494 -3.22 4.77 4.72
C THR A 494 -2.51 6.11 4.79
N GLY A 495 -1.20 6.12 5.11
CA GLY A 495 -0.43 7.34 5.36
C GLY A 495 -0.76 8.04 6.68
N VAL A 496 -1.57 7.43 7.53
CA VAL A 496 -1.99 8.00 8.81
C VAL A 496 -1.09 7.48 9.92
N PRO A 497 -0.49 8.31 10.75
CA PRO A 497 0.29 7.87 11.91
C PRO A 497 -0.63 7.31 13.00
N VAL A 498 -1.09 6.06 12.83
CA VAL A 498 -2.05 5.39 13.72
C VAL A 498 -1.40 4.87 15.00
N TYR A 499 -0.08 4.67 15.00
CA TYR A 499 0.69 4.15 16.13
C TYR A 499 0.73 5.07 17.35
N LYS A 500 0.09 6.24 17.29
CA LYS A 500 0.13 7.24 18.37
C LYS A 500 -1.23 7.63 18.95
N ILE A 501 -2.21 6.75 18.96
CA ILE A 501 -3.47 6.95 19.69
C ILE A 501 -3.30 6.54 21.18
N THR A 502 -2.07 6.38 21.63
CA THR A 502 -1.70 6.11 23.02
C THR A 502 -1.47 7.41 23.80
N GLU A 503 -1.04 7.32 25.04
CA GLU A 503 -0.77 8.46 25.93
C GLU A 503 0.09 9.58 25.32
N GLU A 504 0.96 9.26 24.35
CA GLU A 504 1.77 10.26 23.64
C GLU A 504 0.96 11.20 22.73
N GLU A 505 -0.16 10.76 22.13
CA GLU A 505 -1.01 11.67 21.34
C GLU A 505 -1.70 12.71 22.25
N SER A 506 -2.15 12.29 23.41
CA SER A 506 -2.71 13.20 24.41
C SER A 506 -1.72 14.26 24.83
N SER A 507 -0.45 13.90 25.07
CA SER A 507 0.59 14.87 25.44
C SER A 507 0.95 15.80 24.28
N ARG A 508 1.00 15.32 23.05
CA ARG A 508 1.19 16.14 21.84
C ARG A 508 0.05 17.14 21.63
N LEU A 509 -1.19 16.73 21.82
CA LEU A 509 -2.34 17.62 21.72
C LEU A 509 -2.32 18.74 22.79
N LEU A 510 -1.72 18.49 23.95
CA LEU A 510 -1.48 19.52 24.96
C LEU A 510 -0.43 20.55 24.52
N THR A 511 0.60 20.12 23.81
CA THR A 511 1.67 21.00 23.28
C THR A 511 1.34 21.60 21.92
N MET A 512 0.16 21.32 21.34
CA MET A 512 -0.26 21.75 20.00
C MET A 512 -0.08 23.25 19.76
N GLU A 513 -0.41 24.08 20.74
CA GLU A 513 -0.29 25.54 20.63
C GLU A 513 1.17 25.95 20.40
N GLN A 514 2.08 25.36 21.19
CA GLN A 514 3.51 25.63 21.08
C GLN A 514 4.09 25.18 19.72
N GLU A 515 3.65 24.03 19.22
CA GLU A 515 4.08 23.51 17.93
C GLU A 515 3.59 24.38 16.76
N LEU A 516 2.34 24.83 16.80
CA LEU A 516 1.80 25.73 15.79
C LEU A 516 2.48 27.09 15.82
N HIS A 517 2.86 27.60 16.99
CA HIS A 517 3.61 28.87 17.15
C HIS A 517 5.02 28.82 16.59
N LYS A 518 5.65 27.65 16.47
CA LYS A 518 6.97 27.53 15.81
C LYS A 518 6.91 27.95 14.32
N ARG A 519 5.74 27.83 13.72
CA ARG A 519 5.54 28.10 12.30
C ARG A 519 4.71 29.34 12.03
N VAL A 520 3.74 29.64 12.88
CA VAL A 520 2.84 30.79 12.78
C VAL A 520 3.13 31.75 13.91
N ILE A 521 3.65 32.90 13.54
CA ILE A 521 4.00 33.97 14.50
C ILE A 521 2.77 34.80 14.81
N GLY A 522 2.60 35.18 16.07
CA GLY A 522 1.43 35.87 16.55
C GLY A 522 0.18 35.00 16.51
N GLN A 523 -0.98 35.62 16.33
CA GLN A 523 -2.27 34.93 16.17
C GLN A 523 -2.66 34.04 17.38
N GLU A 524 -2.28 34.42 18.60
CA GLU A 524 -2.46 33.63 19.81
C GLU A 524 -3.91 33.19 20.02
N HIS A 525 -4.86 34.11 19.83
CA HIS A 525 -6.30 33.82 19.96
C HIS A 525 -6.78 32.81 18.94
N ALA A 526 -6.29 32.91 17.70
CA ALA A 526 -6.66 32.01 16.61
C ALA A 526 -6.12 30.59 16.86
N ILE A 527 -4.86 30.47 17.26
CA ILE A 527 -4.22 29.19 17.56
C ILE A 527 -4.88 28.52 18.78
N ALA A 528 -5.14 29.27 19.84
CA ALA A 528 -5.78 28.77 21.05
C ALA A 528 -7.23 28.30 20.79
N ALA A 529 -8.02 29.03 19.98
CA ALA A 529 -9.36 28.64 19.60
C ALA A 529 -9.36 27.34 18.78
N LEU A 530 -8.51 27.29 17.75
CA LEU A 530 -8.32 26.11 16.90
C LEU A 530 -7.91 24.89 17.71
N SER A 531 -6.90 25.03 18.57
CA SER A 531 -6.37 23.94 19.41
C SER A 531 -7.41 23.40 20.38
N ARG A 532 -8.22 24.28 20.98
CA ARG A 532 -9.35 23.87 21.86
C ARG A 532 -10.40 23.08 21.09
N ALA A 533 -10.76 23.52 19.89
CA ALA A 533 -11.76 22.85 19.05
C ALA A 533 -11.27 21.47 18.60
N ILE A 534 -10.02 21.36 18.19
CA ILE A 534 -9.40 20.08 17.79
C ILE A 534 -9.32 19.13 18.99
N ARG A 535 -8.85 19.61 20.16
CA ARG A 535 -8.80 18.80 21.38
C ARG A 535 -10.18 18.26 21.78
N ARG A 536 -11.22 19.09 21.69
CA ARG A 536 -12.62 18.66 21.94
C ARG A 536 -13.06 17.55 21.03
N THR A 537 -12.74 17.64 19.73
CA THR A 537 -13.09 16.61 18.75
C THR A 537 -12.33 15.31 18.98
N ARG A 538 -11.03 15.37 19.26
CA ARG A 538 -10.19 14.20 19.54
C ARG A 538 -10.51 13.51 20.86
N ALA A 539 -11.01 14.25 21.84
CA ALA A 539 -11.52 13.70 23.09
C ALA A 539 -12.88 12.95 22.94
N GLY A 540 -13.41 12.82 21.72
CA GLY A 540 -14.67 12.10 21.48
C GLY A 540 -15.95 12.84 21.90
N LEU A 541 -15.86 14.13 22.22
CA LEU A 541 -17.00 14.94 22.68
C LEU A 541 -17.83 15.55 21.53
N LYS A 542 -17.51 15.20 20.28
CA LYS A 542 -18.21 15.67 19.07
C LYS A 542 -19.06 14.55 18.47
N ASP A 543 -20.12 14.93 17.74
CA ASP A 543 -20.92 13.98 16.96
C ASP A 543 -20.01 13.23 15.94
N PRO A 544 -19.95 11.90 16.00
CA PRO A 544 -19.10 11.09 15.12
C PRO A 544 -19.50 11.15 13.64
N ARG A 545 -20.66 11.69 13.33
CA ARG A 545 -21.13 11.88 11.95
C ARG A 545 -20.50 13.07 11.26
N ARG A 546 -20.04 14.09 12.00
CA ARG A 546 -19.50 15.34 11.47
C ARG A 546 -18.02 15.24 11.13
N PRO A 547 -17.49 16.12 10.26
CA PRO A 547 -16.05 16.21 9.99
C PRO A 547 -15.22 16.40 11.26
N GLY A 548 -13.93 16.06 11.23
CA GLY A 548 -12.97 16.21 12.32
C GLY A 548 -12.81 17.63 12.86
N GLY A 549 -13.22 18.64 12.10
CA GLY A 549 -13.26 20.05 12.44
C GLY A 549 -13.78 20.87 11.27
N SER A 550 -14.48 21.98 11.55
CA SER A 550 -14.94 22.90 10.52
C SER A 550 -14.78 24.33 10.99
N PHE A 551 -13.96 25.11 10.25
CA PHE A 551 -13.54 26.45 10.68
C PHE A 551 -13.66 27.47 9.57
N ILE A 552 -14.06 28.68 9.93
CA ILE A 552 -13.92 29.85 9.05
C ILE A 552 -12.80 30.73 9.59
N PHE A 553 -11.76 30.94 8.78
CA PHE A 553 -10.66 31.84 9.06
C PHE A 553 -10.93 33.19 8.40
N ALA A 554 -11.34 34.16 9.18
CA ALA A 554 -11.68 35.51 8.71
C ALA A 554 -10.60 36.53 9.08
N GLY A 555 -10.23 37.41 8.15
CA GLY A 555 -9.24 38.42 8.41
C GLY A 555 -8.53 38.93 7.16
N PRO A 556 -7.66 39.93 7.30
CA PRO A 556 -6.90 40.53 6.18
C PRO A 556 -6.03 39.51 5.43
N THR A 557 -5.60 39.88 4.24
CA THR A 557 -4.66 39.09 3.46
C THR A 557 -3.27 39.10 4.12
N GLY A 558 -2.54 38.00 4.08
CA GLY A 558 -1.15 37.93 4.52
C GLY A 558 -0.91 37.90 6.03
N VAL A 559 -1.94 37.58 6.85
CA VAL A 559 -1.84 37.43 8.31
C VAL A 559 -1.58 36.02 8.79
N GLY A 560 -1.41 35.04 7.87
CA GLY A 560 -1.04 33.67 8.23
C GLY A 560 -2.17 32.65 8.17
N LYS A 561 -3.37 32.93 7.62
CA LYS A 561 -4.51 32.00 7.54
C LYS A 561 -4.14 30.68 6.85
N THR A 562 -3.56 30.74 5.66
CA THR A 562 -3.15 29.56 4.88
C THR A 562 -1.96 28.85 5.53
N GLU A 563 -1.03 29.60 6.16
CA GLU A 563 0.11 29.00 6.86
C GLU A 563 -0.33 28.22 8.10
N LEU A 564 -1.35 28.72 8.83
CA LEU A 564 -1.93 27.95 9.95
C LEU A 564 -2.61 26.66 9.49
N ALA A 565 -3.26 26.67 8.33
CA ALA A 565 -3.84 25.46 7.75
C ALA A 565 -2.76 24.44 7.37
N LYS A 566 -1.61 24.88 6.84
CA LYS A 566 -0.45 24.04 6.54
C LYS A 566 0.18 23.47 7.81
N ALA A 567 0.41 24.32 8.82
CA ALA A 567 0.94 23.89 10.09
C ALA A 567 0.02 22.86 10.79
N LEU A 568 -1.30 23.04 10.65
CA LEU A 568 -2.29 22.11 11.17
C LEU A 568 -2.23 20.75 10.45
N ALA A 569 -2.09 20.73 9.12
CA ALA A 569 -1.97 19.52 8.34
C ALA A 569 -0.71 18.73 8.73
N GLU A 570 0.41 19.40 8.83
CA GLU A 570 1.67 18.80 9.29
C GLU A 570 1.57 18.27 10.73
N PHE A 571 0.95 19.03 11.63
CA PHE A 571 0.79 18.61 13.01
C PHE A 571 -0.12 17.38 13.17
N LEU A 572 -1.28 17.37 12.51
CA LEU A 572 -2.29 16.30 12.63
C LEU A 572 -1.92 15.05 11.86
N PHE A 573 -1.37 15.22 10.65
CA PHE A 573 -1.20 14.13 9.69
C PHE A 573 0.27 13.86 9.34
N GLY A 574 1.20 14.65 9.89
CA GLY A 574 2.65 14.42 9.75
C GLY A 574 3.26 14.91 8.44
N ASP A 575 2.45 15.41 7.50
CA ASP A 575 2.89 15.87 6.20
C ASP A 575 2.09 17.11 5.75
N GLU A 576 2.80 18.10 5.22
CA GLU A 576 2.18 19.29 4.62
C GLU A 576 1.35 18.93 3.36
N ASP A 577 1.73 17.88 2.65
CA ASP A 577 1.02 17.37 1.47
C ASP A 577 -0.36 16.76 1.80
N SER A 578 -0.69 16.61 3.08
CA SER A 578 -2.04 16.27 3.54
C SER A 578 -3.01 17.46 3.50
N LEU A 579 -2.56 18.64 3.02
CA LEU A 579 -3.41 19.80 2.74
C LEU A 579 -3.95 19.77 1.31
N ILE A 580 -5.27 19.66 1.19
CA ILE A 580 -5.99 19.80 -0.10
C ILE A 580 -6.44 21.25 -0.23
N THR A 581 -5.77 22.02 -1.07
CA THR A 581 -6.12 23.43 -1.31
C THR A 581 -7.02 23.57 -2.54
N LEU A 582 -8.09 24.34 -2.40
CA LEU A 582 -9.05 24.70 -3.45
C LEU A 582 -9.23 26.22 -3.46
N ASP A 583 -8.82 26.87 -4.53
CA ASP A 583 -9.04 28.31 -4.72
C ASP A 583 -10.44 28.55 -5.26
N MET A 584 -11.29 29.19 -4.46
CA MET A 584 -12.69 29.43 -4.82
C MET A 584 -12.85 30.46 -5.94
N SER A 585 -11.81 31.19 -6.29
CA SER A 585 -11.79 32.06 -7.47
C SER A 585 -12.01 31.30 -8.79
N GLU A 586 -11.65 30.01 -8.82
CA GLU A 586 -11.86 29.12 -9.98
C GLU A 586 -13.30 28.58 -10.06
N TYR A 587 -14.08 28.70 -8.97
CA TYR A 587 -15.42 28.08 -8.82
C TYR A 587 -16.53 29.11 -8.67
N GLN A 588 -16.44 30.22 -9.40
CA GLN A 588 -17.43 31.28 -9.38
C GLN A 588 -18.69 30.96 -10.19
N GLU A 589 -18.58 30.06 -11.16
CA GLU A 589 -19.68 29.69 -12.05
C GLU A 589 -20.27 28.33 -11.68
N LYS A 590 -21.57 28.14 -11.92
CA LYS A 590 -22.27 26.91 -11.58
C LYS A 590 -21.64 25.65 -12.21
N HIS A 591 -21.20 25.73 -13.45
CA HIS A 591 -20.61 24.60 -14.14
C HIS A 591 -19.21 24.22 -13.61
N THR A 592 -18.46 25.18 -13.04
CA THR A 592 -17.18 24.88 -12.42
C THR A 592 -17.33 24.20 -11.06
N VAL A 593 -18.39 24.53 -10.30
CA VAL A 593 -18.74 23.84 -9.05
C VAL A 593 -19.02 22.35 -9.30
N SER A 594 -19.63 22.01 -10.43
CA SER A 594 -19.85 20.60 -10.79
C SER A 594 -18.56 19.80 -10.94
N ARG A 595 -17.43 20.42 -11.25
CA ARG A 595 -16.12 19.74 -11.30
C ARG A 595 -15.62 19.29 -9.94
N LEU A 596 -16.04 19.97 -8.86
CA LEU A 596 -15.65 19.57 -7.50
C LEU A 596 -16.29 18.27 -7.08
N PHE A 597 -17.55 18.07 -7.48
CA PHE A 597 -18.39 16.96 -7.01
C PHE A 597 -18.68 15.93 -8.10
N GLY A 598 -18.29 16.22 -9.35
CA GLY A 598 -18.57 15.43 -10.54
C GLY A 598 -19.71 16.00 -11.39
N ALA A 599 -19.58 15.87 -12.70
CA ALA A 599 -20.57 16.35 -13.66
C ALA A 599 -21.81 15.43 -13.69
N PRO A 600 -23.04 15.96 -13.81
CA PRO A 600 -24.22 15.13 -13.98
C PRO A 600 -24.15 14.24 -15.24
N PRO A 601 -24.90 13.11 -15.28
CA PRO A 601 -24.92 12.23 -16.46
C PRO A 601 -25.27 13.00 -17.74
N GLY A 602 -24.47 12.79 -18.79
CA GLY A 602 -24.66 13.43 -20.10
C GLY A 602 -23.88 14.74 -20.30
N TYR A 603 -23.11 15.21 -19.34
CA TYR A 603 -22.22 16.35 -19.50
C TYR A 603 -20.77 15.87 -19.71
N VAL A 604 -19.97 16.71 -20.41
CA VAL A 604 -18.54 16.46 -20.61
C VAL A 604 -17.83 16.41 -19.25
N GLY A 605 -17.06 15.34 -19.00
CA GLY A 605 -16.37 15.13 -17.72
C GLY A 605 -17.12 14.26 -16.69
N TYR A 606 -18.21 13.58 -17.07
CA TYR A 606 -18.92 12.64 -16.21
C TYR A 606 -18.05 11.46 -15.78
N ASP A 607 -17.17 10.97 -16.68
CA ASP A 607 -16.24 9.86 -16.38
C ASP A 607 -15.04 10.28 -15.53
N GLU A 608 -14.74 11.58 -15.49
CA GLU A 608 -13.74 12.15 -14.58
C GLU A 608 -14.43 12.42 -13.24
N GLY A 609 -14.21 11.62 -12.22
CA GLY A 609 -14.75 11.85 -10.87
C GLY A 609 -14.55 13.28 -10.38
N GLY A 610 -15.30 13.74 -9.38
CA GLY A 610 -15.16 15.09 -8.84
C GLY A 610 -13.77 15.34 -8.24
N GLN A 611 -13.19 16.50 -8.51
CA GLN A 611 -11.83 16.84 -8.06
C GLN A 611 -11.65 16.77 -6.54
N LEU A 612 -12.62 17.25 -5.78
CA LEU A 612 -12.61 17.20 -4.32
C LEU A 612 -12.86 15.78 -3.84
N THR A 613 -13.89 15.13 -4.37
CA THR A 613 -14.30 13.79 -3.94
C THR A 613 -13.21 12.76 -4.21
N GLU A 614 -12.52 12.83 -5.36
CA GLU A 614 -11.38 11.95 -5.65
C GLU A 614 -10.15 12.23 -4.76
N LYS A 615 -9.82 13.51 -4.50
CA LYS A 615 -8.70 13.85 -3.61
C LYS A 615 -8.94 13.37 -2.19
N VAL A 616 -10.15 13.56 -1.66
CA VAL A 616 -10.50 13.12 -0.29
C VAL A 616 -10.60 11.60 -0.22
N ARG A 617 -11.12 10.92 -1.25
CA ARG A 617 -11.14 9.46 -1.32
C ARG A 617 -9.75 8.86 -1.26
N ARG A 618 -8.77 9.50 -1.95
CA ARG A 618 -7.36 9.05 -1.94
C ARG A 618 -6.62 9.42 -0.65
N LYS A 619 -6.99 10.56 -0.03
CA LYS A 619 -6.40 11.05 1.22
C LYS A 619 -7.53 11.39 2.22
N PRO A 620 -8.16 10.38 2.85
CA PRO A 620 -9.29 10.60 3.76
C PRO A 620 -8.88 11.36 5.04
N PHE A 621 -7.61 11.33 5.38
CA PHE A 621 -7.03 12.08 6.49
C PHE A 621 -6.30 13.30 5.94
N SER A 622 -7.04 14.41 5.81
CA SER A 622 -6.51 15.61 5.21
C SER A 622 -7.15 16.86 5.79
N VAL A 623 -6.48 17.98 5.64
CA VAL A 623 -7.07 19.29 5.82
C VAL A 623 -7.55 19.80 4.46
N VAL A 624 -8.83 20.08 4.34
CA VAL A 624 -9.41 20.63 3.12
C VAL A 624 -9.56 22.15 3.30
N LEU A 625 -8.80 22.90 2.54
CA LEU A 625 -8.79 24.36 2.57
C LEU A 625 -9.54 24.93 1.36
N PHE A 626 -10.66 25.60 1.64
CA PHE A 626 -11.39 26.41 0.67
C PHE A 626 -10.91 27.85 0.83
N ASP A 627 -10.06 28.30 -0.08
CA ASP A 627 -9.48 29.65 -0.03
C ASP A 627 -10.39 30.65 -0.74
N GLU A 628 -10.61 31.82 -0.11
CA GLU A 628 -11.47 32.92 -0.58
C GLU A 628 -12.93 32.49 -0.85
N VAL A 629 -13.54 31.82 0.16
CA VAL A 629 -14.85 31.19 0.02
C VAL A 629 -15.98 32.14 -0.36
N GLU A 630 -15.83 33.45 -0.13
CA GLU A 630 -16.77 34.50 -0.55
C GLU A 630 -16.89 34.63 -2.08
N LYS A 631 -15.92 34.14 -2.83
CA LYS A 631 -15.95 34.18 -4.31
C LYS A 631 -16.69 33.01 -4.94
N ALA A 632 -16.97 31.97 -4.17
CA ALA A 632 -17.62 30.76 -4.66
C ALA A 632 -19.07 30.99 -5.07
N HIS A 633 -19.53 30.20 -6.04
CA HIS A 633 -20.95 30.16 -6.41
C HIS A 633 -21.83 29.64 -5.25
N ALA A 634 -23.06 30.14 -5.12
CA ALA A 634 -23.97 29.78 -4.03
C ALA A 634 -24.29 28.27 -3.92
N ASP A 635 -24.23 27.51 -5.01
CA ASP A 635 -24.47 26.05 -5.00
C ASP A 635 -23.39 25.27 -4.24
N LEU A 636 -22.17 25.81 -4.10
CA LEU A 636 -21.13 25.21 -3.28
C LEU A 636 -21.57 25.05 -1.83
N PHE A 637 -22.22 26.09 -1.27
CA PHE A 637 -22.63 26.06 0.13
C PHE A 637 -23.67 24.97 0.43
N ASN A 638 -24.53 24.63 -0.55
CA ASN A 638 -25.49 23.55 -0.38
C ASN A 638 -24.79 22.19 -0.24
N SER A 639 -23.72 21.95 -0.99
CA SER A 639 -22.91 20.73 -0.88
C SER A 639 -22.07 20.73 0.39
N LEU A 640 -21.50 21.88 0.76
CA LEU A 640 -20.78 22.02 2.04
C LEU A 640 -21.70 21.78 3.25
N LEU A 641 -22.95 22.19 3.21
CA LEU A 641 -23.93 21.89 4.25
C LEU A 641 -24.07 20.39 4.49
N GLN A 642 -24.14 19.59 3.42
CA GLN A 642 -24.20 18.13 3.53
C GLN A 642 -22.93 17.56 4.18
N ILE A 643 -21.77 18.06 3.79
CA ILE A 643 -20.49 17.64 4.38
C ILE A 643 -20.43 18.00 5.87
N LEU A 644 -20.80 19.25 6.23
CA LEU A 644 -20.73 19.73 7.60
C LEU A 644 -21.72 19.05 8.54
N GLU A 645 -22.85 18.54 8.02
CA GLU A 645 -23.90 17.90 8.80
C GLU A 645 -23.73 16.39 8.91
N ASP A 646 -23.60 15.73 7.74
CA ASP A 646 -23.57 14.28 7.61
C ASP A 646 -22.14 13.71 7.54
N GLY A 647 -21.10 14.55 7.36
CA GLY A 647 -19.71 14.13 7.16
C GLY A 647 -19.50 13.30 5.92
N ARG A 648 -20.40 13.35 4.95
CA ARG A 648 -20.33 12.59 3.70
C ARG A 648 -20.86 13.38 2.54
N LEU A 649 -20.42 13.04 1.36
CA LEU A 649 -20.89 13.63 0.10
C LEU A 649 -21.04 12.52 -0.93
N THR A 650 -22.17 12.51 -1.65
CA THR A 650 -22.37 11.59 -2.78
C THR A 650 -21.91 12.28 -4.06
N ASP A 651 -20.98 11.65 -4.78
CA ASP A 651 -20.51 12.15 -6.07
C ASP A 651 -21.56 11.92 -7.19
N SER A 652 -21.29 12.45 -8.38
CA SER A 652 -22.16 12.27 -9.55
C SER A 652 -22.29 10.82 -10.03
N GLN A 653 -21.38 9.95 -9.62
CA GLN A 653 -21.39 8.53 -9.94
C GLN A 653 -22.16 7.70 -8.89
N GLY A 654 -22.74 8.35 -7.88
CA GLY A 654 -23.46 7.70 -6.80
C GLY A 654 -22.58 7.17 -5.67
N ARG A 655 -21.26 7.42 -5.71
CA ARG A 655 -20.33 6.97 -4.67
C ARG A 655 -20.38 7.90 -3.48
N VAL A 656 -20.44 7.34 -2.29
CA VAL A 656 -20.41 8.09 -1.03
C VAL A 656 -18.96 8.28 -0.60
N VAL A 657 -18.53 9.54 -0.50
CA VAL A 657 -17.20 9.91 0.00
C VAL A 657 -17.30 10.38 1.44
N ASP A 658 -16.47 9.83 2.31
CA ASP A 658 -16.46 10.10 3.74
C ASP A 658 -15.50 11.27 4.07
N PHE A 659 -16.02 12.28 4.76
CA PHE A 659 -15.31 13.47 5.22
C PHE A 659 -15.15 13.51 6.76
N LYS A 660 -15.54 12.45 7.49
CA LYS A 660 -15.50 12.45 8.97
C LYS A 660 -14.10 12.62 9.52
N ASN A 661 -13.11 12.14 8.80
CA ASN A 661 -11.69 12.23 9.19
C ASN A 661 -10.98 13.47 8.63
N THR A 662 -11.69 14.33 7.87
CA THR A 662 -11.12 15.57 7.34
C THR A 662 -11.34 16.73 8.29
N VAL A 663 -10.46 17.72 8.23
CA VAL A 663 -10.65 19.03 8.86
C VAL A 663 -10.93 20.04 7.74
N ILE A 664 -12.05 20.73 7.81
CA ILE A 664 -12.50 21.69 6.81
C ILE A 664 -12.15 23.10 7.28
N ILE A 665 -11.40 23.80 6.48
CA ILE A 665 -11.02 25.20 6.73
C ILE A 665 -11.48 26.04 5.53
N MET A 666 -12.18 27.12 5.81
CA MET A 666 -12.63 28.08 4.83
C MET A 666 -11.99 29.44 5.13
N THR A 667 -11.25 30.03 4.21
CA THR A 667 -10.71 31.37 4.43
C THR A 667 -11.60 32.44 3.79
N THR A 668 -11.66 33.59 4.40
CA THR A 668 -12.39 34.74 3.87
C THR A 668 -11.68 36.05 4.21
N ASN A 669 -11.82 37.02 3.32
CA ASN A 669 -11.34 38.38 3.51
C ASN A 669 -12.47 39.38 3.84
N LEU A 670 -13.69 38.88 4.03
CA LEU A 670 -14.85 39.70 4.41
C LEU A 670 -14.60 40.37 5.77
N GLY A 671 -15.01 41.62 5.88
CA GLY A 671 -14.80 42.44 7.07
C GLY A 671 -13.38 43.05 7.22
N SER A 672 -12.42 42.70 6.34
CA SER A 672 -11.03 43.20 6.42
C SER A 672 -10.92 44.71 6.23
N ARG A 673 -11.80 45.34 5.44
CA ARG A 673 -11.81 46.79 5.22
C ARG A 673 -12.25 47.58 6.46
N ASP A 674 -13.11 47.00 7.26
CA ASP A 674 -13.64 47.61 8.50
C ASP A 674 -12.71 47.39 9.67
N VAL A 675 -11.89 46.33 9.64
CA VAL A 675 -10.79 46.08 10.57
C VAL A 675 -9.69 47.16 10.41
N ASN A 676 -9.46 47.63 9.18
CA ASN A 676 -8.43 48.63 8.86
C ASN A 676 -8.84 50.07 9.18
N ARG A 677 -10.11 50.35 9.42
CA ARG A 677 -10.56 51.65 9.85
C ARG A 677 -10.33 51.85 11.33
N ARG A 678 -9.11 52.32 11.71
CA ARG A 678 -8.89 52.92 13.01
C ARG A 678 -9.85 54.09 13.11
N ILE A 679 -10.71 54.05 14.13
CA ILE A 679 -11.65 55.17 14.43
C ILE A 679 -10.80 56.41 14.70
N PRO A 680 -10.90 57.43 13.87
CA PRO A 680 -10.27 58.71 14.26
C PRO A 680 -11.16 59.38 15.30
N VAL A 681 -10.51 59.90 16.31
CA VAL A 681 -10.94 61.02 17.21
C VAL A 681 -11.78 60.63 18.42
N GLY A 682 -11.15 60.82 19.54
CA GLY A 682 -11.77 61.15 20.81
C GLY A 682 -11.40 60.25 21.97
N PHE A 683 -10.35 60.66 22.70
CA PHE A 683 -10.09 60.32 24.09
C PHE A 683 -10.30 58.92 24.62
N GLN A 684 -9.19 58.30 24.80
CA GLN A 684 -8.71 57.42 25.90
C GLN A 684 -7.89 56.26 25.34
N ALA A 685 -6.55 56.43 25.46
CA ALA A 685 -5.61 55.31 25.45
C ALA A 685 -5.88 54.51 26.74
N MET A 686 -6.58 53.40 26.59
CA MET A 686 -6.46 52.28 27.47
C MET A 686 -6.10 51.08 26.59
N ASP A 687 -4.94 50.49 26.87
CA ASP A 687 -4.41 49.26 26.31
C ASP A 687 -5.32 48.07 26.70
N ASP A 688 -6.49 47.98 26.09
CA ASP A 688 -7.38 46.87 26.30
C ASP A 688 -7.49 46.07 24.99
N THR A 689 -6.39 45.35 24.69
CA THR A 689 -6.25 44.53 23.48
C THR A 689 -7.37 43.49 23.37
N ALA A 690 -7.89 43.00 24.49
CA ALA A 690 -8.99 42.06 24.54
C ALA A 690 -10.32 42.67 24.07
N ALA A 691 -10.65 43.90 24.54
CA ALA A 691 -11.88 44.60 24.13
C ALA A 691 -11.87 45.01 22.64
N ASP A 692 -10.68 45.26 22.08
CA ASP A 692 -10.52 45.56 20.65
C ASP A 692 -10.69 44.31 19.79
N TYR A 693 -10.23 43.14 20.24
CA TYR A 693 -10.45 41.88 19.57
C TYR A 693 -11.95 41.51 19.56
N GLU A 694 -12.66 41.63 20.67
CA GLU A 694 -14.11 41.35 20.76
C GLU A 694 -14.93 42.27 19.83
N ARG A 695 -14.59 43.55 19.74
CA ARG A 695 -15.23 44.50 18.80
C ARG A 695 -14.98 44.12 17.36
N MET A 696 -13.74 43.74 17.04
CA MET A 696 -13.37 43.28 15.72
C MET A 696 -14.13 41.98 15.35
N GLN A 697 -14.20 41.01 16.25
CA GLN A 697 -14.93 39.78 16.07
C GLN A 697 -16.42 40.04 15.82
N ALA A 698 -17.06 40.94 16.61
CA ALA A 698 -18.46 41.30 16.41
C ALA A 698 -18.74 41.86 15.01
N ARG A 699 -17.89 42.75 14.52
CA ARG A 699 -18.01 43.36 13.16
C ARG A 699 -17.81 42.29 12.05
N VAL A 700 -16.80 41.47 12.17
CA VAL A 700 -16.57 40.39 11.22
C VAL A 700 -17.77 39.44 11.17
N MET A 701 -18.33 39.12 12.35
CA MET A 701 -19.54 38.29 12.44
C MET A 701 -20.76 38.93 11.77
N GLU A 702 -20.92 40.24 11.87
CA GLU A 702 -21.99 41.01 11.21
C GLU A 702 -21.87 40.91 9.69
N ASN A 703 -20.66 41.18 9.14
CA ASN A 703 -20.40 41.04 7.73
C ASN A 703 -20.58 39.60 7.20
N LEU A 704 -20.19 38.61 7.99
CA LEU A 704 -20.40 37.20 7.63
C LEU A 704 -21.87 36.84 7.58
N LYS A 705 -22.71 37.35 8.53
CA LYS A 705 -24.16 37.14 8.53
C LYS A 705 -24.87 37.78 7.36
N GLU A 706 -24.33 38.88 6.82
CA GLU A 706 -24.86 39.53 5.60
C GLU A 706 -24.57 38.72 4.35
N HIS A 707 -23.42 38.05 4.32
CA HIS A 707 -22.95 37.34 3.11
C HIS A 707 -23.39 35.88 3.08
N PHE A 708 -23.31 35.18 4.23
CA PHE A 708 -23.60 33.76 4.35
C PHE A 708 -24.94 33.51 5.01
N ARG A 709 -25.64 32.45 4.57
CA ARG A 709 -26.92 32.07 5.19
C ARG A 709 -26.72 31.67 6.66
N PRO A 710 -27.63 32.05 7.58
CA PRO A 710 -27.51 31.71 8.99
C PRO A 710 -27.36 30.21 9.26
N GLU A 711 -28.06 29.36 8.45
CA GLU A 711 -27.99 27.91 8.56
C GLU A 711 -26.57 27.36 8.28
N PHE A 712 -25.80 27.98 7.38
CA PHE A 712 -24.43 27.61 7.10
C PHE A 712 -23.49 27.97 8.26
N LEU A 713 -23.57 29.21 8.74
CA LEU A 713 -22.74 29.68 9.86
C LEU A 713 -22.97 28.86 11.15
N ASN A 714 -24.20 28.42 11.42
CA ASN A 714 -24.55 27.61 12.57
C ASN A 714 -24.03 26.16 12.50
N ARG A 715 -23.56 25.70 11.32
CA ARG A 715 -23.02 24.34 11.15
C ARG A 715 -21.51 24.31 11.27
N VAL A 716 -20.86 25.46 11.19
CA VAL A 716 -19.41 25.60 11.39
C VAL A 716 -19.10 25.53 12.88
N ASP A 717 -18.05 24.78 13.25
CA ASP A 717 -17.67 24.57 14.64
C ASP A 717 -17.18 25.85 15.32
N ASP A 718 -16.39 26.67 14.58
CA ASP A 718 -15.90 27.93 15.10
C ASP A 718 -15.52 28.91 13.97
N ILE A 719 -15.63 30.22 14.26
CA ILE A 719 -15.22 31.30 13.39
C ILE A 719 -14.05 32.02 14.03
N ILE A 720 -12.88 31.86 13.43
CA ILE A 720 -11.61 32.31 13.96
C ILE A 720 -11.20 33.59 13.24
N VAL A 721 -11.07 34.68 13.98
CA VAL A 721 -10.71 35.99 13.44
C VAL A 721 -9.22 36.23 13.62
N PHE A 722 -8.57 36.62 12.53
CA PHE A 722 -7.13 36.91 12.47
C PHE A 722 -6.93 38.42 12.50
N PRO A 723 -6.30 38.99 13.55
CA PRO A 723 -5.93 40.36 13.61
C PRO A 723 -4.79 40.72 12.67
N GLN A 724 -4.54 42.00 12.47
CA GLN A 724 -3.35 42.48 11.76
C GLN A 724 -2.10 42.17 12.57
N LEU A 725 -1.01 41.91 11.86
CA LEU A 725 0.30 41.67 12.46
C LEU A 725 0.91 42.99 13.00
N SER A 726 1.46 42.92 14.19
CA SER A 726 2.25 44.00 14.81
C SER A 726 3.66 44.06 14.21
N GLU A 727 4.36 45.21 14.37
CA GLU A 727 5.75 45.38 13.91
C GLU A 727 6.69 44.33 14.55
N SER A 728 6.51 44.02 15.81
CA SER A 728 7.29 42.99 16.52
C SER A 728 7.08 41.58 15.96
N GLU A 729 5.86 41.23 15.56
CA GLU A 729 5.56 39.96 14.92
C GLU A 729 6.16 39.86 13.53
N ILE A 730 6.21 40.98 12.79
CA ILE A 730 6.82 41.02 11.45
C ILE A 730 8.33 40.77 11.54
N LEU A 731 9.01 41.32 12.55
CA LEU A 731 10.42 41.03 12.78
C LEU A 731 10.66 39.57 13.05
N GLN A 732 9.82 38.92 13.84
CA GLN A 732 9.88 37.45 14.07
C GLN A 732 9.63 36.66 12.79
N ILE A 733 8.73 37.14 11.90
CA ILE A 733 8.50 36.51 10.58
C ILE A 733 9.75 36.60 9.70
N VAL A 734 10.47 37.75 9.74
CA VAL A 734 11.76 37.88 9.05
C VAL A 734 12.74 36.82 9.55
N ASP A 735 12.87 36.67 10.87
CA ASP A 735 13.72 35.63 11.47
C ASP A 735 13.37 34.22 11.01
N LEU A 736 12.09 33.94 10.88
CA LEU A 736 11.60 32.64 10.40
C LEU A 736 11.99 32.40 8.93
N PHE A 737 11.90 33.41 8.07
CA PHE A 737 12.35 33.31 6.68
C PHE A 737 13.86 33.15 6.57
N VAL A 738 14.63 33.89 7.38
CA VAL A 738 16.09 33.75 7.48
C VAL A 738 16.47 32.35 7.92
N GLY A 739 15.78 31.80 8.93
CA GLY A 739 15.99 30.41 9.39
C GLY A 739 15.71 29.36 8.30
N ARG A 740 14.71 29.58 7.44
CA ARG A 740 14.44 28.71 6.29
C ARG A 740 15.54 28.81 5.23
N LEU A 741 16.05 30.02 4.98
CA LEU A 741 17.18 30.24 4.08
C LEU A 741 18.46 29.61 4.64
N ALA A 742 18.73 29.79 5.95
CA ALA A 742 19.88 29.23 6.62
C ALA A 742 19.91 27.69 6.53
N LYS A 743 18.77 27.01 6.64
CA LYS A 743 18.69 25.55 6.44
C LYS A 743 19.11 25.12 5.04
N ARG A 744 18.70 25.84 4.00
CA ARG A 744 19.07 25.55 2.61
C ARG A 744 20.57 25.82 2.35
N LEU A 745 21.11 26.87 2.97
CA LEU A 745 22.54 27.18 2.88
C LEU A 745 23.42 26.20 3.66
N ALA A 746 22.93 25.66 4.76
CA ALA A 746 23.63 24.64 5.54
C ALA A 746 23.86 23.35 4.73
N GLU A 747 22.99 23.00 3.77
CA GLU A 747 23.20 21.90 2.83
C GLU A 747 24.40 22.11 1.89
N GLN A 748 24.86 23.38 1.80
CA GLN A 748 26.04 23.80 1.01
C GLN A 748 27.22 24.23 1.90
N ASP A 749 27.22 23.82 3.18
CA ASP A 749 28.23 24.19 4.19
C ASP A 749 28.37 25.70 4.39
N MET A 750 27.28 26.47 4.26
CA MET A 750 27.25 27.92 4.47
C MET A 750 26.27 28.30 5.58
N SER A 751 26.53 29.41 6.29
CA SER A 751 25.57 29.96 7.26
C SER A 751 25.27 31.42 6.96
N ILE A 752 24.07 31.87 7.31
CA ILE A 752 23.64 33.25 7.11
C ILE A 752 23.09 33.85 8.41
N GLU A 753 23.42 35.12 8.64
CA GLU A 753 22.91 35.89 9.76
C GLU A 753 22.60 37.34 9.30
N LEU A 754 21.46 37.87 9.71
CA LEU A 754 21.08 39.26 9.47
C LEU A 754 21.27 40.09 10.74
N THR A 755 21.89 41.27 10.60
CA THR A 755 21.96 42.22 11.70
C THR A 755 20.58 42.78 12.06
N ASN A 756 20.40 43.31 13.25
CA ASN A 756 19.12 43.89 13.67
C ASN A 756 18.69 45.06 12.75
N ALA A 757 19.66 45.83 12.24
CA ALA A 757 19.39 46.89 11.29
C ALA A 757 18.84 46.34 9.96
N ALA A 758 19.41 45.23 9.47
CA ALA A 758 18.94 44.56 8.25
C ALA A 758 17.53 43.96 8.44
N LYS A 759 17.20 43.40 9.59
CA LYS A 759 15.88 42.89 9.90
C LYS A 759 14.82 44.01 9.92
N VAL A 760 15.12 45.16 10.56
CA VAL A 760 14.21 46.30 10.61
C VAL A 760 13.99 46.89 9.25
N LEU A 761 15.04 47.04 8.44
CA LEU A 761 14.90 47.52 7.06
C LEU A 761 14.07 46.58 6.19
N MET A 762 14.27 45.24 6.35
CA MET A 762 13.51 44.23 5.66
C MET A 762 12.03 44.30 6.04
N ALA A 763 11.74 44.41 7.33
CA ALA A 763 10.38 44.55 7.86
C ALA A 763 9.71 45.82 7.30
N ALA A 764 10.41 46.96 7.29
CA ALA A 764 9.88 48.20 6.77
C ALA A 764 9.58 48.19 5.25
N LYS A 765 10.45 47.55 4.46
CA LYS A 765 10.23 47.37 3.01
C LYS A 765 9.18 46.31 2.66
N GLY A 766 9.06 45.30 3.50
CA GLY A 766 8.22 44.12 3.23
C GLY A 766 6.83 44.19 3.86
N TYR A 767 6.49 45.17 4.66
CA TYR A 767 5.18 45.26 5.29
C TYR A 767 4.27 46.29 4.59
N ASP A 768 3.08 45.85 4.26
CA ASP A 768 1.98 46.66 3.77
C ASP A 768 0.75 46.41 4.66
N PRO A 769 0.20 47.44 5.32
CA PRO A 769 -1.00 47.28 6.15
C PRO A 769 -2.19 46.62 5.46
N SER A 770 -2.28 46.74 4.13
CA SER A 770 -3.37 46.17 3.33
C SER A 770 -3.11 44.73 2.87
N MET A 771 -1.83 44.35 2.74
CA MET A 771 -1.38 43.05 2.24
C MET A 771 -0.70 42.17 3.32
N GLY A 772 -0.50 42.72 4.52
CA GLY A 772 0.19 42.04 5.61
C GLY A 772 1.65 41.67 5.31
N ALA A 773 2.08 40.47 5.70
CA ALA A 773 3.44 39.98 5.48
C ALA A 773 3.64 39.36 4.06
N ARG A 774 2.63 39.41 3.16
CA ARG A 774 2.73 38.80 1.82
C ARG A 774 3.83 39.42 0.96
N PRO A 775 4.06 40.75 0.96
CA PRO A 775 5.16 41.36 0.21
C PRO A 775 6.54 40.99 0.76
N LEU A 776 6.67 40.70 2.07
CA LEU A 776 7.92 40.42 2.75
C LEU A 776 8.69 39.26 2.09
N ARG A 777 8.00 38.24 1.64
CA ARG A 777 8.61 37.08 0.94
C ARG A 777 9.26 37.52 -0.39
N ARG A 778 8.60 38.42 -1.13
CA ARG A 778 9.15 38.94 -2.40
C ARG A 778 10.35 39.84 -2.17
N GLU A 779 10.27 40.64 -1.11
CA GLU A 779 11.39 41.53 -0.75
C GLU A 779 12.59 40.72 -0.25
N MET A 780 12.37 39.66 0.52
CA MET A 780 13.41 38.72 0.93
C MET A 780 14.06 38.04 -0.28
N GLN A 781 13.26 37.55 -1.20
CA GLN A 781 13.75 36.92 -2.42
C GLN A 781 14.59 37.93 -3.23
N ARG A 782 14.04 39.08 -3.50
CA ARG A 782 14.67 40.09 -4.36
C ARG A 782 15.94 40.70 -3.78
N ASN A 783 15.92 41.05 -2.49
CA ASN A 783 17.03 41.78 -1.86
C ASN A 783 18.07 40.88 -1.21
N ILE A 784 17.71 39.65 -0.81
CA ILE A 784 18.61 38.72 -0.13
C ILE A 784 18.91 37.49 -1.03
N GLU A 785 17.90 36.70 -1.44
CA GLU A 785 18.15 35.43 -2.14
C GLU A 785 18.80 35.68 -3.52
N ASP A 786 18.26 36.58 -4.32
CA ASP A 786 18.79 36.89 -5.67
C ASP A 786 20.21 37.49 -5.58
N ALA A 787 20.43 38.48 -4.69
CA ALA A 787 21.73 39.09 -4.48
C ALA A 787 22.77 38.11 -3.94
N LEU A 788 22.35 37.16 -3.05
CA LEU A 788 23.21 36.11 -2.52
C LEU A 788 23.57 35.10 -3.62
N SER A 789 22.59 34.71 -4.43
CA SER A 789 22.81 33.77 -5.55
C SER A 789 23.83 34.30 -6.55
N GLU A 790 23.76 35.61 -6.90
CA GLU A 790 24.74 36.25 -7.76
C GLU A 790 26.15 36.19 -7.15
N LYS A 791 26.31 36.51 -5.86
CA LYS A 791 27.62 36.51 -5.19
C LYS A 791 28.21 35.08 -5.08
N ILE A 792 27.37 34.05 -4.87
CA ILE A 792 27.80 32.66 -4.86
C ILE A 792 28.25 32.23 -6.27
N LEU A 793 27.49 32.60 -7.31
CA LEU A 793 27.83 32.26 -8.70
C LEU A 793 29.10 32.97 -9.21
N PHE A 794 29.34 34.23 -8.80
CA PHE A 794 30.56 34.93 -9.10
C PHE A 794 31.77 34.47 -8.30
N GLY A 795 31.56 33.65 -7.25
CA GLY A 795 32.61 33.09 -6.41
C GLY A 795 33.13 34.08 -5.33
N ASP A 796 32.37 35.15 -5.06
CA ASP A 796 32.66 36.12 -3.98
C ASP A 796 32.41 35.46 -2.61
N ILE A 797 31.50 34.47 -2.55
CA ILE A 797 31.18 33.72 -1.34
C ILE A 797 31.44 32.25 -1.64
N LYS A 798 32.17 31.57 -0.76
CA LYS A 798 32.59 30.17 -0.92
C LYS A 798 31.93 29.24 0.12
N PRO A 799 31.77 27.95 -0.19
CA PRO A 799 31.39 26.96 0.83
C PRO A 799 32.32 27.00 2.05
N GLY A 800 31.76 26.93 3.23
CA GLY A 800 32.49 27.01 4.49
C GLY A 800 32.57 28.44 5.08
N GLU A 801 31.84 29.42 4.50
CA GLU A 801 31.81 30.79 5.00
C GLU A 801 30.49 31.11 5.73
N LYS A 802 30.59 31.96 6.76
CA LYS A 802 29.47 32.61 7.43
C LYS A 802 29.19 33.93 6.74
N ILE A 803 27.96 34.14 6.29
CA ILE A 803 27.49 35.33 5.58
C ILE A 803 26.77 36.22 6.59
N THR A 804 27.22 37.46 6.73
CA THR A 804 26.55 38.49 7.53
C THR A 804 25.96 39.56 6.59
N VAL A 805 24.65 39.78 6.73
CA VAL A 805 23.92 40.78 5.98
C VAL A 805 23.69 42.00 6.86
N ASP A 806 24.25 43.16 6.45
CA ASP A 806 24.12 44.41 7.18
C ASP A 806 23.51 45.50 6.27
N VAL A 807 23.33 46.70 6.76
CA VAL A 807 22.74 47.82 6.07
C VAL A 807 23.74 48.98 6.01
N GLU A 808 23.91 49.51 4.81
CA GLU A 808 24.71 50.74 4.59
C GLU A 808 23.79 51.87 4.06
N GLY A 809 23.87 53.03 4.71
CA GLY A 809 23.05 54.20 4.41
C GLY A 809 21.86 54.41 5.36
N GLU A 810 21.26 55.57 5.33
CA GLU A 810 20.11 55.94 6.17
C GLU A 810 18.87 56.23 5.31
N GLY A 811 17.67 55.90 5.82
CA GLY A 811 16.40 56.20 5.19
C GLY A 811 16.16 55.47 3.87
N ASP A 812 15.63 56.17 2.86
CA ASP A 812 15.29 55.59 1.54
C ASP A 812 16.51 55.17 0.70
N SER A 813 17.73 55.55 1.10
CA SER A 813 18.97 55.17 0.41
C SER A 813 19.62 53.91 1.01
N ALA A 814 19.06 53.36 2.08
CA ALA A 814 19.56 52.15 2.76
C ALA A 814 19.58 50.92 1.85
N LYS A 815 20.77 50.29 1.74
CA LYS A 815 21.02 49.09 0.92
C LYS A 815 21.57 47.98 1.78
N PHE A 816 21.24 46.70 1.40
CA PHE A 816 21.81 45.54 2.03
C PHE A 816 23.24 45.30 1.54
N VAL A 817 24.14 45.08 2.48
CA VAL A 817 25.55 44.77 2.20
C VAL A 817 25.87 43.38 2.78
N PHE A 818 26.55 42.59 1.96
CA PHE A 818 26.88 41.20 2.32
C PHE A 818 28.39 41.14 2.62
N SER A 819 28.75 40.63 3.77
CA SER A 819 30.12 40.30 4.17
C SER A 819 30.22 38.81 4.47
N SER A 820 31.33 38.18 4.12
CA SER A 820 31.57 36.75 4.40
C SER A 820 32.85 36.56 5.17
N GLN A 821 32.87 35.60 6.07
CA GLN A 821 34.03 35.18 6.88
C GLN A 821 34.14 33.66 6.94
N PRO A 822 35.36 33.08 6.86
CA PRO A 822 35.53 31.63 6.98
C PRO A 822 35.09 31.11 8.36
N MET A 823 34.29 30.07 8.43
CA MET A 823 33.82 29.49 9.70
C MET A 823 34.95 28.97 10.60
N LYS A 824 36.09 28.60 10.02
CA LYS A 824 37.27 28.18 10.83
C LYS A 824 37.92 29.29 11.60
N GLU A 825 37.87 30.55 11.11
CA GLU A 825 38.41 31.71 11.86
C GLU A 825 37.52 32.11 13.02
N LEU A 826 36.19 32.03 12.85
CA LEU A 826 35.22 32.32 13.91
C LEU A 826 35.33 31.35 15.12
N ALA A 827 35.71 30.07 14.89
CA ALA A 827 35.96 29.14 15.95
C ALA A 827 37.26 29.44 16.73
N LEU A 828 38.21 30.11 16.09
CA LEU A 828 39.45 30.52 16.76
C LEU A 828 39.26 31.81 17.58
N ASP A 829 38.47 32.78 17.05
CA ASP A 829 38.18 34.03 17.77
C ASP A 829 37.29 33.79 19.01
N SER A 830 36.29 32.92 18.93
CA SER A 830 35.43 32.55 20.06
C SER A 830 36.18 31.79 21.16
N VAL A 831 37.23 31.07 20.82
CA VAL A 831 38.11 30.40 21.80
C VAL A 831 39.09 31.40 22.43
N GLN A 832 39.47 32.45 21.71
CA GLN A 832 40.29 33.55 22.25
C GLN A 832 39.50 34.46 23.19
N GLU A 833 38.28 34.85 22.86
CA GLU A 833 37.38 35.60 23.74
C GLU A 833 37.05 34.84 25.04
N LEU A 834 36.78 33.54 24.99
CA LEU A 834 36.57 32.72 26.19
C LEU A 834 37.81 32.57 27.05
N ASN A 835 39.01 32.67 26.47
CA ASN A 835 40.27 32.65 27.22
C ASN A 835 40.65 34.00 27.81
N GLU A 836 40.25 35.10 27.21
CA GLU A 836 40.47 36.47 27.74
C GLU A 836 39.49 36.75 28.89
N ASP A 837 38.22 36.36 28.82
CA ASP A 837 37.26 36.46 29.93
C ASP A 837 37.60 35.54 31.12
N ALA A 838 38.28 34.42 30.86
CA ALA A 838 38.76 33.54 31.91
C ALA A 838 40.04 34.09 32.62
N ALA A 839 40.75 35.04 31.98
CA ALA A 839 41.98 35.65 32.55
C ALA A 839 41.72 36.90 33.41
N GLU A 840 40.53 37.51 33.32
CA GLU A 840 40.12 38.70 34.11
C GLU A 840 39.27 38.39 35.35
N ALA A 841 39.02 37.15 35.71
CA ALA A 841 38.28 36.81 36.93
C ALA A 841 39.20 36.90 38.16
N PRO A 842 38.92 37.79 39.15
CA PRO A 842 39.76 37.89 40.38
C PRO A 842 39.61 36.66 41.23
N ALA A 843 40.75 36.17 41.74
CA ALA A 843 40.84 35.04 42.62
C ALA A 843 40.01 35.25 43.90
N ALA A 844 38.92 34.45 44.03
CA ALA A 844 38.14 34.40 45.25
C ALA A 844 38.79 33.42 46.23
N GLU A 845 39.12 33.94 47.44
CA GLU A 845 39.67 33.25 48.60
C GLU A 845 38.82 32.04 49.03
N ALA A 846 39.49 30.98 49.34
CA ALA A 846 38.87 29.78 49.89
C ALA A 846 38.55 29.97 51.39
N PRO A 847 37.38 29.62 51.90
CA PRO A 847 37.15 29.52 53.34
C PRO A 847 37.53 28.11 53.84
N ALA A 848 38.14 28.13 54.98
CA ALA A 848 38.73 27.04 55.78
C ALA A 848 37.65 25.99 56.17
N SER A 849 38.15 24.75 56.21
CA SER A 849 37.56 23.58 56.84
C SER A 849 37.18 23.75 58.29
N GLU A 850 35.95 23.50 58.69
CA GLU A 850 35.64 23.02 60.04
C GLU A 850 34.99 21.63 59.97
N ALA A 851 35.71 20.72 60.55
CA ALA A 851 35.29 19.37 60.93
C ALA A 851 34.31 19.44 62.11
N ARG A 852 33.20 18.73 62.00
CA ARG A 852 32.49 18.27 63.21
C ARG A 852 31.92 16.85 62.96
N GLU A 853 32.44 16.00 63.82
CA GLU A 853 32.03 14.67 64.20
C GLU A 853 30.62 14.68 64.84
N GLY A 854 29.88 13.61 64.66
CA GLY A 854 29.16 13.09 65.79
C GLY A 854 27.70 12.69 65.65
N GLN A 855 27.53 11.36 65.71
CA GLN A 855 26.41 10.61 66.38
C GLN A 855 24.98 10.87 65.91
N GLY A 856 24.24 9.88 65.37
CA GLY A 856 23.86 8.70 66.15
C GLY A 856 22.30 8.63 66.25
N GLY A 857 21.67 7.59 65.74
CA GLY A 857 20.48 6.98 66.38
C GLY A 857 19.07 7.36 65.88
N HIS A 858 18.44 6.43 65.28
CA HIS A 858 17.17 5.74 65.32
C HIS A 858 16.49 5.61 63.99
#